data_367fbedc5709a2ea083270fd1a6c22da
#
_entry.id   367fbedc5709a2ea083270fd1a6c22da
#
_cell.length_a   1.000
_cell.length_b   1.000
_cell.length_c   1.000
_cell.angle_alpha   90.00
_cell.angle_beta   90.00
_cell.angle_gamma   90.00
#
_symmetry.space_group_name_H-M   'P 1'
#
loop_
_entity.id
_entity.type
_entity.pdbx_description
1 polymer ?
#
loop_
_entity_poly.entity_id
_entity_poly.type
_entity_poly.pdbx_seq_one_letter_code
_entity_poly.pdbx_strand_id
1 'polypeptide(L)'
;YQKFLEETPESAMTPEALRRLADLNIEKEYGTFENPGSPVAEQAQPAAPMDRPEQAELATAPQVPVEQQEDGERESQADFEARTAQMAVPTDSSAAPVEPVGNGLENKGAEEAITLYKQLLEKYPLYERNDQVLYQMTRAYEELGRVEDAVEVMNRIVAEYPHSNYIDEIQFRRGEFYFMRKRYLDAEEAYLAIVDMGSSSFYYEMSLYKLGWTFYKQDMHEEAMNQFVALLDHKIQTGYDFNNPTDEFEEKRVEDTHRVISLSFSAMGGPDAVVSYFRKNGQRSYEVDIYRNLGEHYLEKRRYADAASAYNTFVELNPYHKVSPHFDMRVIEIYKQGGFPKLVIEANKDFATDYGLKSNYWKHFEVESYPDVLALLKDNLTELANYYHALYQDPQFNKDKAANFSEAQHWYHEFLDSFPKDEQSPVMNYQLADLLLENKSYHAAALEYERTAYDYPAHEKAAAAGYAAVYAHRENLGSVSQGERKTVKHDVIRSSLRFAETFPQHEKASLVMGAALEDIFAMQDYQFAVTTGRKMLEMFPEAPQDQRRSAWLVVAHSSFELVQYPEAEEGYLNVLQLTAAEDESRAELTENLAASIYKQGEQASAAEDYQTAADHFLRLGAAAPTSELRPAAEYDAATAFVALENWTRSAEVLSAFRSNYPDHELQPDVTKKLAHVYSESGQLAQAAGEYERIESESDDEAVRREALKVAADLYIQADNQDQAMQVYRRFIDYFPSPPEPVVEMHH
;
A
#
# COMPACT_ATOMS: atom_id res chain seq x y z
N TYR A 1 35.89 48.13 -34.87
CA TYR A 1 34.63 48.86 -35.20
C TYR A 1 34.79 50.36 -34.90
N GLN A 2 35.23 50.77 -33.70
CA GLN A 2 35.38 52.15 -33.35
C GLN A 2 36.29 52.93 -34.34
N LYS A 3 37.46 52.37 -34.66
CA LYS A 3 38.34 52.95 -35.65
C LYS A 3 37.73 53.01 -37.05
N PHE A 4 36.92 52.02 -37.45
CA PHE A 4 36.21 52.03 -38.71
C PHE A 4 35.19 53.18 -38.78
N LEU A 5 34.45 53.42 -37.67
CA LEU A 5 33.45 54.48 -37.60
C LEU A 5 34.07 55.90 -37.62
N GLU A 6 35.33 56.04 -37.11
CA GLU A 6 36.06 57.30 -37.07
C GLU A 6 36.73 57.64 -38.39
N GLU A 7 37.27 56.66 -39.10
CA GLU A 7 38.14 56.86 -40.27
C GLU A 7 37.45 56.63 -41.63
N THR A 8 36.23 56.02 -41.63
CA THR A 8 35.58 55.62 -42.89
C THR A 8 34.34 56.50 -43.17
N PRO A 9 34.11 56.97 -44.41
CA PRO A 9 32.85 57.65 -44.76
C PRO A 9 31.64 56.75 -44.54
N GLU A 10 30.48 57.37 -44.30
CA GLU A 10 29.23 56.63 -44.14
C GLU A 10 28.98 55.67 -45.34
N SER A 11 28.76 54.38 -45.04
CA SER A 11 28.57 53.33 -46.03
C SER A 11 27.45 52.42 -45.63
N ALA A 12 27.07 51.51 -46.51
CA ALA A 12 26.09 50.44 -46.19
C ALA A 12 26.49 49.55 -45.01
N MET A 13 27.79 49.54 -44.61
CA MET A 13 28.33 48.79 -43.47
C MET A 13 28.30 49.56 -42.15
N THR A 14 28.02 50.86 -42.18
CA THR A 14 28.03 51.71 -40.97
C THR A 14 26.99 51.29 -39.92
N PRO A 15 25.74 50.95 -40.30
CA PRO A 15 24.77 50.46 -39.32
C PRO A 15 25.23 49.17 -38.64
N GLU A 16 25.73 48.22 -39.40
CA GLU A 16 26.26 46.95 -38.87
C GLU A 16 27.44 47.17 -37.92
N ALA A 17 28.35 48.11 -38.27
CA ALA A 17 29.50 48.43 -37.40
C ALA A 17 29.07 49.09 -36.10
N LEU A 18 28.06 49.96 -36.12
CA LEU A 18 27.47 50.55 -34.90
C LEU A 18 26.81 49.51 -34.02
N ARG A 19 26.02 48.62 -34.62
CA ARG A 19 25.38 47.52 -33.90
C ARG A 19 26.42 46.63 -33.22
N ARG A 20 27.43 46.15 -33.96
CA ARG A 20 28.48 45.29 -33.46
C ARG A 20 29.33 45.97 -32.38
N LEU A 21 29.55 47.25 -32.43
CA LEU A 21 30.29 47.99 -31.41
C LEU A 21 29.43 48.07 -30.13
N ALA A 22 28.14 48.30 -30.25
CA ALA A 22 27.22 48.30 -29.09
C ALA A 22 27.13 46.90 -28.49
N ASP A 23 26.95 45.85 -29.30
CA ASP A 23 26.92 44.43 -28.82
C ASP A 23 28.19 44.10 -28.03
N LEU A 24 29.40 44.44 -28.56
CA LEU A 24 30.70 44.22 -27.94
C LEU A 24 30.87 44.96 -26.60
N ASN A 25 30.25 46.15 -26.43
CA ASN A 25 30.28 46.87 -25.19
C ASN A 25 29.51 46.13 -24.10
N ILE A 26 28.41 45.49 -24.44
CA ILE A 26 27.59 44.64 -23.56
C ILE A 26 28.36 43.31 -23.26
N GLU A 27 28.85 42.63 -24.33
CA GLU A 27 29.58 41.37 -24.20
C GLU A 27 30.82 41.48 -23.31
N LYS A 28 31.49 42.64 -23.35
CA LYS A 28 32.67 42.90 -22.54
C LYS A 28 32.38 43.00 -21.04
N GLU A 29 31.22 43.51 -20.70
CA GLU A 29 30.79 43.74 -19.31
C GLU A 29 30.04 42.54 -18.71
N TYR A 30 29.18 41.87 -19.50
CA TYR A 30 28.24 40.86 -19.02
C TYR A 30 28.47 39.46 -19.61
N GLY A 31 29.46 39.29 -20.48
CA GLY A 31 29.73 38.04 -21.22
C GLY A 31 28.94 37.89 -22.52
N THR A 32 29.20 36.83 -23.26
CA THR A 32 28.53 36.54 -24.55
C THR A 32 27.09 36.14 -24.32
N PHE A 33 26.15 36.91 -24.87
CA PHE A 33 24.77 36.53 -24.95
C PHE A 33 24.54 35.58 -26.14
N GLU A 34 24.38 34.28 -25.91
CA GLU A 34 24.07 33.33 -26.99
C GLU A 34 22.74 33.62 -27.65
N ASN A 35 22.67 33.51 -28.97
CA ASN A 35 21.41 33.63 -29.74
C ASN A 35 20.52 32.42 -29.46
N PRO A 36 19.25 32.57 -29.06
CA PRO A 36 18.30 31.48 -29.00
C PRO A 36 18.02 30.97 -30.43
N GLY A 37 18.67 29.90 -30.86
CA GLY A 37 18.44 29.30 -32.17
C GLY A 37 19.57 28.51 -32.81
N SER A 38 20.71 28.30 -32.12
CA SER A 38 21.78 27.42 -32.58
C SER A 38 21.85 26.12 -31.76
N PRO A 39 21.89 24.94 -32.40
CA PRO A 39 21.97 23.68 -31.67
C PRO A 39 23.35 23.57 -30.98
N VAL A 40 23.36 23.45 -29.65
CA VAL A 40 24.55 23.22 -28.84
C VAL A 40 24.98 21.76 -29.02
N ALA A 41 26.22 21.57 -29.46
CA ALA A 41 26.87 20.26 -29.48
C ALA A 41 27.29 19.89 -28.05
N GLU A 42 26.71 18.85 -27.52
CA GLU A 42 26.96 18.28 -26.21
C GLU A 42 28.43 17.77 -26.08
N GLN A 43 29.24 18.40 -25.25
CA GLN A 43 30.49 17.85 -24.77
C GLN A 43 30.39 17.55 -23.27
N ALA A 44 30.15 16.29 -22.98
CA ALA A 44 30.18 15.76 -21.62
C ALA A 44 31.59 15.72 -21.05
N GLN A 45 31.82 16.34 -19.91
CA GLN A 45 32.99 16.09 -19.05
C GLN A 45 32.60 15.13 -17.90
N PRO A 46 33.48 14.19 -17.52
CA PRO A 46 33.15 13.17 -16.53
C PRO A 46 33.27 13.70 -15.10
N ALA A 47 32.27 13.43 -14.30
CA ALA A 47 32.22 13.72 -12.87
C ALA A 47 33.13 12.80 -12.07
N ALA A 48 33.83 13.36 -11.05
CA ALA A 48 34.65 12.66 -10.10
C ALA A 48 33.85 11.83 -9.08
N PRO A 49 34.39 10.74 -8.52
CA PRO A 49 33.64 9.85 -7.64
C PRO A 49 33.49 10.43 -6.23
N MET A 50 32.26 10.40 -5.72
CA MET A 50 31.97 10.65 -4.30
C MET A 50 32.03 9.36 -3.49
N ASP A 51 32.59 9.46 -2.28
CA ASP A 51 32.75 8.41 -1.29
C ASP A 51 31.42 7.89 -0.74
N ARG A 52 31.39 6.58 -0.45
CA ARG A 52 30.30 5.86 0.20
C ARG A 52 30.19 6.25 1.68
N PRO A 53 28.97 6.39 2.22
CA PRO A 53 28.70 6.20 3.63
C PRO A 53 28.38 4.74 3.97
N GLU A 54 28.79 4.35 5.17
CA GLU A 54 28.69 3.03 5.80
C GLU A 54 27.26 2.49 5.95
N GLN A 55 27.21 1.16 5.98
CA GLN A 55 26.03 0.34 6.21
C GLN A 55 25.44 0.59 7.61
N ALA A 56 24.14 0.89 7.68
CA ALA A 56 23.35 0.80 8.89
C ALA A 56 22.48 -0.46 8.86
N GLU A 57 22.44 -1.11 10.02
CA GLU A 57 21.80 -2.39 10.30
C GLU A 57 20.27 -2.39 10.03
N LEU A 58 19.79 -3.52 9.53
CA LEU A 58 18.35 -3.81 9.40
C LEU A 58 17.71 -3.90 10.79
N ALA A 59 16.92 -2.90 11.11
CA ALA A 59 15.97 -2.95 12.22
C ALA A 59 14.59 -3.38 11.70
N THR A 60 13.98 -4.27 12.46
CA THR A 60 12.62 -4.78 12.36
C THR A 60 11.59 -3.67 12.13
N ALA A 61 10.64 -3.94 11.23
CA ALA A 61 9.54 -3.04 10.92
C ALA A 61 8.74 -2.64 12.19
N PRO A 62 8.60 -1.35 12.47
CA PRO A 62 7.69 -0.89 13.51
C PRO A 62 6.27 -0.79 12.95
N GLN A 63 5.32 -1.19 13.78
CA GLN A 63 3.93 -0.79 13.68
C GLN A 63 3.88 0.73 13.54
N VAL A 64 3.17 1.21 12.51
CA VAL A 64 2.96 2.62 12.29
C VAL A 64 2.06 3.15 13.41
N PRO A 65 2.55 4.00 14.31
CA PRO A 65 1.67 4.83 15.12
C PRO A 65 1.02 5.81 14.15
N VAL A 66 -0.25 6.11 14.34
CA VAL A 66 -0.88 7.29 13.76
C VAL A 66 -0.15 8.49 14.35
N GLU A 67 0.96 8.89 13.74
CA GLU A 67 1.58 10.17 14.03
C GLU A 67 0.58 11.25 13.62
N GLN A 68 0.13 11.99 14.61
CA GLN A 68 -0.31 13.35 14.40
C GLN A 68 0.85 14.04 13.66
N GLN A 69 0.71 14.20 12.34
CA GLN A 69 1.60 15.08 11.59
C GLN A 69 1.55 16.43 12.31
N GLU A 70 2.69 16.78 12.89
CA GLU A 70 2.92 18.14 13.32
C GLU A 70 2.56 19.07 12.16
N ASP A 71 1.73 20.07 12.42
CA ASP A 71 1.44 21.16 11.51
C ASP A 71 2.76 21.88 11.17
N GLY A 72 3.50 21.36 10.22
CA GLY A 72 4.46 22.16 9.48
C GLY A 72 3.65 23.27 8.83
N GLU A 73 4.02 24.52 9.08
CA GLU A 73 3.32 25.71 8.57
C GLU A 73 3.12 25.54 7.06
N ARG A 74 1.91 25.06 6.69
CA ARG A 74 1.53 24.92 5.28
C ARG A 74 1.45 26.30 4.67
N GLU A 75 2.01 26.47 3.49
CA GLU A 75 2.02 27.71 2.72
C GLU A 75 0.61 28.31 2.66
N SER A 76 0.46 29.56 3.15
CA SER A 76 -0.83 30.25 3.09
C SER A 76 -1.25 30.48 1.64
N GLN A 77 -2.54 30.73 1.40
CA GLN A 77 -3.02 31.05 0.04
C GLN A 77 -2.34 32.33 -0.48
N ALA A 78 -2.09 33.33 0.38
CA ALA A 78 -1.41 34.56 -0.02
C ALA A 78 0.06 34.32 -0.38
N ASP A 79 0.76 33.47 0.36
CA ASP A 79 2.16 33.10 0.07
C ASP A 79 2.26 32.26 -1.20
N PHE A 80 1.31 31.32 -1.39
CA PHE A 80 1.17 30.57 -2.62
C PHE A 80 1.00 31.49 -3.84
N GLU A 81 0.06 32.42 -3.75
CA GLU A 81 -0.21 33.37 -4.83
C GLU A 81 0.98 34.32 -5.07
N ALA A 82 1.74 34.67 -4.02
CA ALA A 82 2.94 35.49 -4.15
C ALA A 82 4.09 34.72 -4.80
N ARG A 83 4.31 33.46 -4.39
CA ARG A 83 5.33 32.57 -4.95
C ARG A 83 5.09 32.28 -6.42
N THR A 84 3.86 31.89 -6.76
CA THR A 84 3.49 31.58 -8.15
C THR A 84 3.55 32.80 -9.08
N ALA A 85 3.31 34.00 -8.54
CA ALA A 85 3.52 35.24 -9.26
C ALA A 85 5.00 35.49 -9.59
N GLN A 86 5.93 35.05 -8.75
CA GLN A 86 7.38 35.23 -8.89
C GLN A 86 8.07 34.09 -9.66
N MET A 87 7.35 33.01 -10.01
CA MET A 87 7.92 31.88 -10.74
C MET A 87 8.42 32.31 -12.10
N ALA A 88 9.73 32.55 -12.19
CA ALA A 88 10.40 32.92 -13.45
C ALA A 88 10.59 31.66 -14.32
N VAL A 89 10.62 31.86 -15.64
CA VAL A 89 11.10 30.83 -16.57
C VAL A 89 12.54 30.51 -16.19
N PRO A 90 12.96 29.25 -16.15
CA PRO A 90 14.37 28.91 -16.19
C PRO A 90 14.93 29.49 -17.49
N THR A 91 15.49 30.66 -17.42
CA THR A 91 16.33 31.13 -18.51
C THR A 91 17.58 30.28 -18.49
N ASP A 92 17.91 29.68 -19.62
CA ASP A 92 19.14 28.94 -19.86
C ASP A 92 20.36 29.90 -19.90
N SER A 93 20.37 30.83 -19.00
CA SER A 93 21.48 31.71 -18.70
C SER A 93 21.80 31.58 -17.24
N SER A 94 22.98 31.08 -16.95
CA SER A 94 23.64 30.98 -15.66
C SER A 94 23.92 32.37 -15.01
N ALA A 95 22.89 33.19 -14.93
CA ALA A 95 22.89 34.43 -14.17
C ALA A 95 21.92 34.26 -12.98
N ALA A 96 22.47 33.79 -11.86
CA ALA A 96 21.87 34.03 -10.57
C ALA A 96 21.47 35.51 -10.45
N PRO A 97 20.35 35.85 -9.73
CA PRO A 97 20.05 37.25 -9.46
C PRO A 97 21.22 37.85 -8.71
N VAL A 98 22.00 38.65 -9.42
CA VAL A 98 23.07 39.43 -8.81
C VAL A 98 22.39 40.54 -8.02
N GLU A 99 22.47 40.46 -6.70
CA GLU A 99 22.16 41.63 -5.87
C GLU A 99 22.99 42.82 -6.42
N PRO A 100 22.46 44.04 -6.54
CA PRO A 100 23.19 45.18 -7.05
C PRO A 100 24.32 45.54 -6.10
N VAL A 101 25.46 44.95 -6.25
CA VAL A 101 26.69 45.41 -5.60
C VAL A 101 27.21 46.60 -6.44
N GLY A 102 26.75 47.78 -6.04
CA GLY A 102 27.13 49.01 -6.69
C GLY A 102 28.63 49.27 -6.67
N ASN A 103 29.23 49.25 -7.87
CA ASN A 103 30.35 50.11 -8.18
C ASN A 103 30.08 50.74 -9.55
N GLY A 104 29.92 52.04 -9.58
CA GLY A 104 29.51 52.85 -10.76
C GLY A 104 30.46 52.81 -11.97
N LEU A 105 31.29 51.78 -12.11
CA LEU A 105 32.13 51.46 -13.25
C LEU A 105 31.53 50.34 -14.11
N GLU A 106 30.64 49.47 -13.56
CA GLU A 106 30.07 48.31 -14.23
C GLU A 106 28.93 48.62 -15.19
N ASN A 107 28.28 49.80 -15.04
CA ASN A 107 27.13 50.16 -15.88
C ASN A 107 27.48 50.99 -17.13
N LYS A 108 28.79 51.29 -17.33
CA LYS A 108 29.18 52.20 -18.38
C LYS A 108 29.05 51.63 -19.78
N GLY A 109 29.32 50.35 -19.96
CA GLY A 109 29.24 49.67 -21.24
C GLY A 109 27.80 49.54 -21.73
N ALA A 110 26.85 49.23 -20.83
CA ALA A 110 25.44 49.15 -21.17
C ALA A 110 24.86 50.56 -21.52
N GLU A 111 25.25 51.63 -20.81
CA GLU A 111 24.86 53.00 -21.13
C GLU A 111 25.44 53.45 -22.49
N GLU A 112 26.69 53.13 -22.78
CA GLU A 112 27.33 53.43 -24.07
C GLU A 112 26.66 52.64 -25.19
N ALA A 113 26.33 51.34 -24.99
CA ALA A 113 25.61 50.55 -25.94
C ALA A 113 24.22 51.10 -26.25
N ILE A 114 23.45 51.50 -25.21
CA ILE A 114 22.12 52.13 -25.40
C ILE A 114 22.25 53.42 -26.22
N THR A 115 23.29 54.17 -25.96
CA THR A 115 23.56 55.42 -26.72
C THR A 115 23.82 55.11 -28.21
N LEU A 116 24.62 54.10 -28.47
CA LEU A 116 24.91 53.67 -29.88
C LEU A 116 23.66 53.10 -30.55
N TYR A 117 22.84 52.31 -29.85
CA TYR A 117 21.60 51.78 -30.39
C TYR A 117 20.61 52.91 -30.73
N LYS A 118 20.46 53.94 -29.87
CA LYS A 118 19.65 55.10 -30.16
C LYS A 118 20.12 55.86 -31.38
N GLN A 119 21.40 56.08 -31.50
CA GLN A 119 21.99 56.73 -32.69
C GLN A 119 21.74 55.94 -33.95
N LEU A 120 21.87 54.60 -33.88
CA LEU A 120 21.59 53.71 -35.01
C LEU A 120 20.14 53.83 -35.45
N LEU A 121 19.17 53.68 -34.51
CA LEU A 121 17.77 53.74 -34.77
C LEU A 121 17.29 55.11 -35.36
N GLU A 122 17.93 56.18 -34.89
CA GLU A 122 17.63 57.54 -35.38
C GLU A 122 18.19 57.78 -36.81
N LYS A 123 19.45 57.36 -37.03
CA LYS A 123 20.10 57.63 -38.31
C LYS A 123 19.71 56.62 -39.43
N TYR A 124 19.42 55.37 -39.04
CA TYR A 124 19.13 54.29 -39.94
C TYR A 124 17.80 53.59 -39.66
N PRO A 125 16.68 54.26 -39.74
CA PRO A 125 15.36 53.70 -39.37
C PRO A 125 14.92 52.53 -40.25
N LEU A 126 15.53 52.34 -41.44
CA LEU A 126 15.24 51.25 -42.38
C LEU A 126 16.31 50.14 -42.33
N TYR A 127 17.18 50.10 -41.28
CA TYR A 127 18.13 49.03 -41.15
C TYR A 127 17.43 47.70 -40.85
N GLU A 128 17.76 46.65 -41.61
CA GLU A 128 17.06 45.36 -41.60
C GLU A 128 17.02 44.65 -40.27
N ARG A 129 17.96 45.00 -39.37
CA ARG A 129 18.07 44.36 -38.03
C ARG A 129 17.72 45.31 -36.86
N ASN A 130 16.86 46.30 -37.14
CA ASN A 130 16.43 47.21 -36.10
C ASN A 130 15.60 46.51 -34.99
N ASP A 131 14.92 45.41 -35.31
CA ASP A 131 14.29 44.52 -34.32
C ASP A 131 15.31 43.93 -33.38
N GLN A 132 16.47 43.42 -33.88
CA GLN A 132 17.58 42.92 -33.06
C GLN A 132 18.22 44.05 -32.24
N VAL A 133 18.38 45.23 -32.81
CA VAL A 133 18.88 46.41 -32.07
C VAL A 133 17.99 46.77 -30.89
N LEU A 134 16.70 46.83 -31.10
CA LEU A 134 15.72 47.09 -30.04
C LEU A 134 15.71 45.97 -28.97
N TYR A 135 15.81 44.72 -29.43
CA TYR A 135 15.89 43.58 -28.52
C TYR A 135 17.12 43.66 -27.60
N GLN A 136 18.30 43.94 -28.16
CA GLN A 136 19.52 44.10 -27.33
C GLN A 136 19.45 45.37 -26.47
N MET A 137 18.79 46.43 -26.92
CA MET A 137 18.57 47.63 -26.12
C MET A 137 17.64 47.35 -24.93
N THR A 138 16.62 46.49 -25.10
CA THR A 138 15.78 46.02 -24.01
C THR A 138 16.60 45.33 -22.93
N ARG A 139 17.46 44.38 -23.32
CA ARG A 139 18.32 43.66 -22.39
C ARG A 139 19.29 44.61 -21.67
N ALA A 140 19.88 45.57 -22.40
CA ALA A 140 20.76 46.57 -21.77
C ALA A 140 20.03 47.44 -20.73
N TYR A 141 18.78 47.76 -20.95
CA TYR A 141 17.97 48.48 -19.95
C TYR A 141 17.63 47.62 -18.74
N GLU A 142 17.33 46.34 -18.93
CA GLU A 142 17.09 45.38 -17.85
C GLU A 142 18.30 45.23 -16.96
N GLU A 143 19.50 45.05 -17.53
CA GLU A 143 20.78 44.94 -16.81
C GLU A 143 21.07 46.21 -15.98
N LEU A 144 20.65 47.39 -16.46
CA LEU A 144 20.72 48.61 -15.71
C LEU A 144 19.63 48.80 -14.64
N GLY A 145 18.73 47.82 -14.49
CA GLY A 145 17.56 47.91 -13.61
C GLY A 145 16.52 48.96 -14.07
N ARG A 146 16.64 49.47 -15.32
CA ARG A 146 15.75 50.47 -15.91
C ARG A 146 14.56 49.77 -16.62
N VAL A 147 13.76 49.05 -15.84
CA VAL A 147 12.73 48.16 -16.33
C VAL A 147 11.62 48.86 -17.10
N GLU A 148 11.25 50.09 -16.68
CA GLU A 148 10.26 50.92 -17.39
C GLU A 148 10.72 51.31 -18.79
N ASP A 149 11.98 51.72 -18.93
CA ASP A 149 12.58 52.02 -20.25
C ASP A 149 12.64 50.76 -21.15
N ALA A 150 12.98 49.61 -20.53
CA ALA A 150 12.97 48.33 -21.22
C ALA A 150 11.59 48.01 -21.84
N VAL A 151 10.54 48.15 -21.05
CA VAL A 151 9.15 47.89 -21.46
C VAL A 151 8.70 48.85 -22.53
N GLU A 152 9.13 50.13 -22.51
CA GLU A 152 8.86 51.07 -23.58
C GLU A 152 9.48 50.60 -24.90
N VAL A 153 10.71 50.09 -24.88
CA VAL A 153 11.37 49.53 -26.03
C VAL A 153 10.68 48.24 -26.50
N MET A 154 10.26 47.36 -25.56
CA MET A 154 9.47 46.18 -25.91
C MET A 154 8.17 46.51 -26.59
N ASN A 155 7.44 47.53 -26.11
CA ASN A 155 6.20 48.02 -26.73
C ASN A 155 6.47 48.50 -28.16
N ARG A 156 7.60 49.12 -28.37
CA ARG A 156 8.04 49.54 -29.69
C ARG A 156 8.31 48.39 -30.62
N ILE A 157 8.97 47.31 -30.14
CA ILE A 157 9.18 46.07 -30.92
C ILE A 157 7.83 45.48 -31.34
N VAL A 158 6.89 45.35 -30.43
CA VAL A 158 5.57 44.77 -30.71
C VAL A 158 4.81 45.59 -31.79
N ALA A 159 4.90 46.91 -31.70
CA ALA A 159 4.22 47.80 -32.63
C ALA A 159 4.87 47.89 -34.01
N GLU A 160 6.21 47.97 -34.08
CA GLU A 160 6.97 48.20 -35.33
C GLU A 160 7.46 46.91 -35.98
N TYR A 161 7.66 45.81 -35.21
CA TYR A 161 8.26 44.54 -35.67
C TYR A 161 7.47 43.31 -35.21
N PRO A 162 6.17 43.18 -35.47
CA PRO A 162 5.33 42.11 -34.97
C PRO A 162 5.71 40.70 -35.48
N HIS A 163 6.58 40.61 -36.45
CA HIS A 163 7.11 39.36 -37.02
C HIS A 163 8.58 39.12 -36.71
N SER A 164 9.14 39.87 -35.75
CA SER A 164 10.51 39.63 -35.28
C SER A 164 10.66 38.24 -34.68
N ASN A 165 11.85 37.64 -34.86
CA ASN A 165 12.19 36.34 -34.23
C ASN A 165 12.25 36.41 -32.69
N TYR A 166 12.22 37.59 -32.09
CA TYR A 166 12.25 37.81 -30.66
C TYR A 166 10.87 38.11 -30.09
N ILE A 167 9.80 38.05 -30.89
CA ILE A 167 8.49 38.58 -30.52
C ILE A 167 7.86 37.82 -29.37
N ASP A 168 8.01 36.50 -29.33
CA ASP A 168 7.45 35.67 -28.28
C ASP A 168 8.17 35.92 -26.93
N GLU A 169 9.49 36.00 -26.91
CA GLU A 169 10.26 36.39 -25.71
C GLU A 169 9.88 37.80 -25.24
N ILE A 170 9.78 38.75 -26.15
CA ILE A 170 9.41 40.11 -25.80
C ILE A 170 7.98 40.19 -25.24
N GLN A 171 7.05 39.48 -25.80
CA GLN A 171 5.68 39.40 -25.27
C GLN A 171 5.67 38.75 -23.89
N PHE A 172 6.45 37.70 -23.70
CA PHE A 172 6.55 37.04 -22.40
C PHE A 172 7.10 38.01 -21.32
N ARG A 173 8.20 38.70 -21.60
CA ARG A 173 8.79 39.69 -20.67
C ARG A 173 7.84 40.85 -20.38
N ARG A 174 7.08 41.35 -21.37
CA ARG A 174 6.01 42.33 -21.20
C ARG A 174 4.93 41.79 -20.23
N GLY A 175 4.49 40.57 -20.47
CA GLY A 175 3.50 39.88 -19.64
C GLY A 175 3.96 39.82 -18.18
N GLU A 176 5.19 39.36 -17.92
CA GLU A 176 5.79 39.30 -16.58
C GLU A 176 5.83 40.69 -15.90
N PHE A 177 6.30 41.69 -16.63
CA PHE A 177 6.34 43.07 -16.09
C PHE A 177 4.96 43.56 -15.68
N TYR A 178 3.97 43.42 -16.57
CA TYR A 178 2.62 43.92 -16.31
C TYR A 178 1.93 43.09 -15.20
N PHE A 179 2.15 41.77 -15.17
CA PHE A 179 1.61 40.91 -14.13
C PHE A 179 2.13 41.32 -12.74
N MET A 180 3.44 41.51 -12.61
CA MET A 180 4.07 41.97 -11.34
C MET A 180 3.58 43.33 -10.90
N ARG A 181 3.23 44.21 -11.82
CA ARG A 181 2.65 45.55 -11.57
C ARG A 181 1.12 45.52 -11.38
N LYS A 182 0.51 44.30 -11.35
CA LYS A 182 -0.95 44.07 -11.26
C LYS A 182 -1.75 44.75 -12.38
N ARG A 183 -1.11 44.99 -13.52
CA ARG A 183 -1.75 45.49 -14.75
C ARG A 183 -2.23 44.30 -15.57
N TYR A 184 -3.25 43.62 -15.01
CA TYR A 184 -3.66 42.31 -15.53
C TYR A 184 -4.19 42.32 -16.97
N LEU A 185 -4.89 43.41 -17.38
CA LEU A 185 -5.35 43.55 -18.78
C LEU A 185 -4.19 43.65 -19.80
N ASP A 186 -3.13 44.38 -19.45
CA ASP A 186 -1.95 44.44 -20.31
C ASP A 186 -1.13 43.13 -20.32
N ALA A 187 -1.10 42.44 -19.17
CA ALA A 187 -0.48 41.14 -19.06
C ALA A 187 -1.25 40.09 -19.89
N GLU A 188 -2.57 40.11 -19.82
CA GLU A 188 -3.47 39.28 -20.64
C GLU A 188 -3.17 39.44 -22.13
N GLU A 189 -3.15 40.69 -22.64
CA GLU A 189 -2.81 40.97 -24.06
C GLU A 189 -1.47 40.35 -24.44
N ALA A 190 -0.45 40.50 -23.59
CA ALA A 190 0.90 40.04 -23.91
C ALA A 190 1.00 38.50 -23.91
N TYR A 191 0.44 37.81 -22.88
CA TYR A 191 0.46 36.36 -22.82
C TYR A 191 -0.46 35.72 -23.88
N LEU A 192 -1.63 36.33 -24.18
CA LEU A 192 -2.54 35.84 -25.17
C LEU A 192 -1.90 35.86 -26.58
N ALA A 193 -1.10 36.89 -26.88
CA ALA A 193 -0.36 36.95 -28.11
C ALA A 193 0.58 35.75 -28.34
N ILE A 194 1.16 35.21 -27.26
CA ILE A 194 2.00 34.01 -27.33
C ILE A 194 1.15 32.75 -27.45
N VAL A 195 0.06 32.66 -26.70
CA VAL A 195 -0.88 31.54 -26.79
C VAL A 195 -1.44 31.38 -28.16
N ASP A 196 -1.73 32.50 -28.88
CA ASP A 196 -2.19 32.53 -30.27
C ASP A 196 -1.11 32.06 -31.27
N MET A 197 0.18 32.17 -30.96
CA MET A 197 1.28 31.56 -31.73
C MET A 197 1.31 30.03 -31.60
N GLY A 198 0.71 29.47 -30.55
CA GLY A 198 0.65 28.05 -30.26
C GLY A 198 1.99 27.47 -29.82
N SER A 199 2.07 26.13 -29.84
CA SER A 199 3.23 25.36 -29.32
C SER A 199 4.53 25.52 -30.11
N SER A 200 4.54 26.36 -31.15
CA SER A 200 5.76 26.76 -31.88
C SER A 200 6.61 27.73 -31.05
N SER A 201 6.02 28.50 -30.14
CA SER A 201 6.76 29.35 -29.20
C SER A 201 7.33 28.54 -28.06
N PHE A 202 8.58 28.81 -27.71
CA PHE A 202 9.21 28.25 -26.49
C PHE A 202 8.47 28.67 -25.20
N TYR A 203 7.83 29.84 -25.21
CA TYR A 203 7.12 30.41 -24.08
C TYR A 203 5.65 29.97 -23.97
N TYR A 204 5.17 29.14 -24.92
CA TYR A 204 3.74 28.76 -25.01
C TYR A 204 3.20 28.19 -23.71
N GLU A 205 3.85 27.19 -23.18
CA GLU A 205 3.41 26.49 -21.98
C GLU A 205 3.38 27.42 -20.75
N MET A 206 4.45 28.20 -20.58
CA MET A 206 4.52 29.14 -19.47
C MET A 206 3.50 30.28 -19.65
N SER A 207 3.20 30.66 -20.89
CA SER A 207 2.18 31.68 -21.16
C SER A 207 0.77 31.18 -20.85
N LEU A 208 0.47 29.91 -21.11
CA LEU A 208 -0.79 29.31 -20.65
C LEU A 208 -0.93 29.39 -19.11
N TYR A 209 0.13 29.03 -18.39
CA TYR A 209 0.15 29.09 -16.95
C TYR A 209 -0.06 30.54 -16.43
N LYS A 210 0.71 31.48 -16.94
CA LYS A 210 0.64 32.90 -16.54
C LYS A 210 -0.65 33.58 -16.96
N LEU A 211 -1.18 33.24 -18.12
CA LEU A 211 -2.48 33.74 -18.59
C LEU A 211 -3.62 33.20 -17.73
N GLY A 212 -3.56 31.91 -17.34
CA GLY A 212 -4.51 31.34 -16.38
C GLY A 212 -4.50 32.09 -15.04
N TRP A 213 -3.31 32.39 -14.51
CA TRP A 213 -3.19 33.22 -13.32
C TRP A 213 -3.66 34.64 -13.52
N THR A 214 -3.45 35.22 -14.70
CA THR A 214 -3.91 36.57 -15.06
C THR A 214 -5.42 36.66 -15.02
N PHE A 215 -6.12 35.67 -15.58
CA PHE A 215 -7.58 35.58 -15.51
C PHE A 215 -8.07 35.30 -14.08
N TYR A 216 -7.40 34.40 -13.35
CA TYR A 216 -7.74 34.13 -11.95
C TYR A 216 -7.68 35.41 -11.09
N LYS A 217 -6.66 36.25 -11.28
CA LYS A 217 -6.52 37.55 -10.59
C LYS A 217 -7.57 38.59 -10.99
N GLN A 218 -8.27 38.38 -12.07
CA GLN A 218 -9.40 39.19 -12.54
C GLN A 218 -10.76 38.59 -12.16
N ASP A 219 -10.79 37.53 -11.30
CA ASP A 219 -11.98 36.76 -10.94
C ASP A 219 -12.70 36.09 -12.15
N MET A 220 -12.00 35.92 -13.29
CA MET A 220 -12.47 35.27 -14.50
C MET A 220 -12.17 33.78 -14.45
N HIS A 221 -12.89 33.07 -13.58
CA HIS A 221 -12.57 31.68 -13.25
C HIS A 221 -12.75 30.70 -14.43
N GLU A 222 -13.76 30.87 -15.30
CA GLU A 222 -13.96 30.00 -16.45
C GLU A 222 -12.85 30.17 -17.49
N GLU A 223 -12.44 31.42 -17.77
CA GLU A 223 -11.32 31.74 -18.65
C GLU A 223 -9.99 31.21 -18.08
N ALA A 224 -9.77 31.38 -16.79
CA ALA A 224 -8.61 30.80 -16.10
C ALA A 224 -8.56 29.29 -16.28
N MET A 225 -9.69 28.61 -16.07
CA MET A 225 -9.82 27.17 -16.26
C MET A 225 -9.48 26.72 -17.68
N ASN A 226 -9.92 27.48 -18.70
CA ASN A 226 -9.60 27.16 -20.09
C ASN A 226 -8.08 27.15 -20.34
N GLN A 227 -7.32 28.04 -19.72
CA GLN A 227 -5.86 28.09 -19.85
C GLN A 227 -5.17 26.97 -19.08
N PHE A 228 -5.58 26.72 -17.85
CA PHE A 228 -4.98 25.64 -17.02
C PHE A 228 -5.29 24.26 -17.60
N VAL A 229 -6.48 24.02 -18.11
CA VAL A 229 -6.82 22.78 -18.81
C VAL A 229 -6.03 22.66 -20.13
N ALA A 230 -5.88 23.74 -20.89
CA ALA A 230 -5.04 23.73 -22.08
C ALA A 230 -3.57 23.42 -21.77
N LEU A 231 -3.06 23.89 -20.63
CA LEU A 231 -1.73 23.55 -20.13
C LEU A 231 -1.60 22.05 -19.82
N LEU A 232 -2.56 21.46 -19.09
CA LEU A 232 -2.54 20.03 -18.79
C LEU A 232 -2.72 19.18 -20.08
N ASP A 233 -3.57 19.61 -21.00
CA ASP A 233 -3.74 18.96 -22.32
C ASP A 233 -2.43 19.00 -23.12
N HIS A 234 -1.71 20.12 -23.08
CA HIS A 234 -0.39 20.26 -23.72
C HIS A 234 0.65 19.34 -23.08
N LYS A 235 0.67 19.24 -21.75
CA LYS A 235 1.54 18.31 -21.02
C LYS A 235 1.34 16.87 -21.49
N ILE A 236 0.08 16.42 -21.63
CA ILE A 236 -0.21 15.08 -22.17
C ILE A 236 0.32 14.92 -23.60
N GLN A 237 0.08 15.93 -24.46
CA GLN A 237 0.53 15.88 -25.86
C GLN A 237 2.06 15.80 -25.99
N THR A 238 2.78 16.40 -25.05
CA THR A 238 4.26 16.36 -25.01
C THR A 238 4.81 15.14 -24.27
N GLY A 239 3.93 14.25 -23.74
CA GLY A 239 4.32 12.99 -23.13
C GLY A 239 4.71 13.09 -21.67
N TYR A 240 4.27 14.15 -20.97
CA TYR A 240 4.48 14.27 -19.54
C TYR A 240 3.70 13.18 -18.78
N ASP A 241 4.38 12.44 -17.90
CA ASP A 241 3.77 11.42 -17.06
C ASP A 241 3.48 12.00 -15.66
N PHE A 242 2.20 12.24 -15.37
CA PHE A 242 1.75 12.76 -14.07
C PHE A 242 2.02 11.82 -12.90
N ASN A 243 2.22 10.51 -13.14
CA ASN A 243 2.48 9.53 -12.09
C ASN A 243 3.98 9.37 -11.77
N ASN A 244 4.85 9.74 -12.73
CA ASN A 244 6.30 9.61 -12.60
C ASN A 244 7.01 10.85 -13.16
N PRO A 245 6.85 12.01 -12.49
CA PRO A 245 7.52 13.24 -12.93
C PRO A 245 9.04 13.06 -12.87
N THR A 246 9.73 13.56 -13.88
CA THR A 246 11.20 13.47 -14.00
C THR A 246 11.91 14.77 -13.66
N ASP A 247 11.18 15.86 -13.58
CA ASP A 247 11.66 17.21 -13.29
C ASP A 247 10.86 17.82 -12.15
N GLU A 248 11.54 18.17 -11.07
CA GLU A 248 10.95 18.73 -9.84
C GLU A 248 10.25 20.09 -10.08
N PHE A 249 10.78 20.92 -10.98
CA PHE A 249 10.15 22.21 -11.31
C PHE A 249 8.84 22.01 -12.08
N GLU A 250 8.84 21.07 -13.01
CA GLU A 250 7.65 20.71 -13.78
C GLU A 250 6.57 20.09 -12.88
N GLU A 251 6.97 19.18 -12.00
CA GLU A 251 6.10 18.59 -10.99
C GLU A 251 5.43 19.67 -10.14
N LYS A 252 6.24 20.57 -9.59
CA LYS A 252 5.75 21.68 -8.77
C LYS A 252 4.77 22.59 -9.52
N ARG A 253 5.05 22.87 -10.79
CA ARG A 253 4.16 23.66 -11.63
C ARG A 253 2.83 22.96 -11.89
N VAL A 254 2.84 21.65 -12.11
CA VAL A 254 1.63 20.85 -12.25
C VAL A 254 0.82 20.82 -10.96
N GLU A 255 1.47 20.62 -9.80
CA GLU A 255 0.81 20.72 -8.49
C GLU A 255 0.15 22.09 -8.27
N ASP A 256 0.89 23.16 -8.55
CA ASP A 256 0.37 24.54 -8.44
C ASP A 256 -0.81 24.77 -9.40
N THR A 257 -0.76 24.17 -10.60
CA THR A 257 -1.86 24.21 -11.56
C THR A 257 -3.10 23.50 -11.01
N HIS A 258 -2.97 22.30 -10.46
CA HIS A 258 -4.08 21.60 -9.83
C HIS A 258 -4.65 22.36 -8.64
N ARG A 259 -3.80 23.00 -7.83
CA ARG A 259 -4.24 23.82 -6.71
C ARG A 259 -5.08 25.02 -7.15
N VAL A 260 -4.67 25.76 -8.18
CA VAL A 260 -5.44 26.90 -8.67
C VAL A 260 -6.71 26.49 -9.41
N ILE A 261 -6.70 25.34 -10.09
CA ILE A 261 -7.89 24.68 -10.64
C ILE A 261 -8.92 24.42 -9.52
N SER A 262 -8.47 23.83 -8.40
CA SER A 262 -9.33 23.55 -7.24
C SER A 262 -9.90 24.84 -6.61
N LEU A 263 -9.10 25.89 -6.51
CA LEU A 263 -9.56 27.20 -6.07
C LEU A 263 -10.65 27.75 -6.99
N SER A 264 -10.44 27.67 -8.30
CA SER A 264 -11.39 28.16 -9.32
C SER A 264 -12.69 27.38 -9.29
N PHE A 265 -12.65 26.03 -9.29
CA PHE A 265 -13.85 25.22 -9.17
C PHE A 265 -14.59 25.42 -7.85
N SER A 266 -13.85 25.58 -6.74
CA SER A 266 -14.47 25.90 -5.45
C SER A 266 -15.25 27.23 -5.47
N ALA A 267 -14.74 28.23 -6.20
CA ALA A 267 -15.43 29.51 -6.40
C ALA A 267 -16.63 29.39 -7.35
N MET A 268 -16.57 28.50 -8.35
CA MET A 268 -17.60 28.30 -9.35
C MET A 268 -18.75 27.37 -8.90
N GLY A 269 -18.68 26.75 -7.70
CA GLY A 269 -19.73 25.86 -7.17
C GLY A 269 -19.28 24.43 -6.90
N GLY A 270 -17.99 24.18 -6.90
CA GLY A 270 -17.41 22.90 -6.50
C GLY A 270 -17.58 21.76 -7.51
N PRO A 271 -17.90 20.54 -7.04
CA PRO A 271 -17.99 19.37 -7.93
C PRO A 271 -18.98 19.51 -9.09
N ASP A 272 -20.12 20.16 -8.86
CA ASP A 272 -21.12 20.43 -9.92
C ASP A 272 -20.55 21.30 -11.05
N ALA A 273 -19.67 22.25 -10.70
CA ALA A 273 -18.97 23.06 -11.70
C ALA A 273 -17.97 22.23 -12.50
N VAL A 274 -17.28 21.26 -11.88
CA VAL A 274 -16.40 20.31 -12.57
C VAL A 274 -17.20 19.50 -13.60
N VAL A 275 -18.32 18.91 -13.17
CA VAL A 275 -19.22 18.15 -14.06
C VAL A 275 -19.68 19.00 -15.24
N SER A 276 -20.13 20.23 -14.96
CA SER A 276 -20.65 21.15 -15.98
C SER A 276 -19.56 21.56 -16.97
N TYR A 277 -18.37 21.83 -16.48
CA TYR A 277 -17.23 22.23 -17.30
C TYR A 277 -16.81 21.12 -18.27
N PHE A 278 -16.57 19.89 -17.77
CA PHE A 278 -16.12 18.78 -18.62
C PHE A 278 -17.23 18.22 -19.52
N ARG A 279 -18.49 18.35 -19.14
CA ARG A 279 -19.60 18.06 -20.04
C ARG A 279 -19.62 19.02 -21.26
N LYS A 280 -19.27 20.30 -21.07
CA LYS A 280 -19.18 21.31 -22.11
C LYS A 280 -17.92 21.17 -22.97
N ASN A 281 -16.77 20.91 -22.34
CA ASN A 281 -15.45 21.00 -22.95
C ASN A 281 -14.82 19.63 -23.32
N GLY A 282 -15.54 18.52 -23.03
CA GLY A 282 -15.08 17.14 -23.25
C GLY A 282 -14.30 16.60 -22.06
N GLN A 283 -14.40 15.29 -21.85
CA GLN A 283 -13.74 14.57 -20.76
C GLN A 283 -12.22 14.49 -20.95
N ARG A 284 -11.47 14.39 -19.84
CA ARG A 284 -10.02 14.28 -19.80
C ARG A 284 -9.58 13.14 -18.89
N SER A 285 -8.46 12.51 -19.24
CA SER A 285 -7.90 11.40 -18.43
C SER A 285 -7.45 11.82 -17.04
N TYR A 286 -7.14 13.09 -16.83
CA TYR A 286 -6.71 13.65 -15.54
C TYR A 286 -7.86 14.24 -14.70
N GLU A 287 -9.11 14.05 -15.08
CA GLU A 287 -10.24 14.49 -14.25
C GLU A 287 -10.19 13.90 -12.83
N VAL A 288 -9.71 12.68 -12.70
CA VAL A 288 -9.49 12.03 -11.39
C VAL A 288 -8.63 12.89 -10.46
N ASP A 289 -7.58 13.51 -10.99
CA ASP A 289 -6.67 14.35 -10.20
C ASP A 289 -7.32 15.68 -9.83
N ILE A 290 -8.17 16.21 -10.70
CA ILE A 290 -8.96 17.43 -10.42
C ILE A 290 -9.92 17.18 -9.24
N TYR A 291 -10.67 16.09 -9.25
CA TYR A 291 -11.57 15.75 -8.14
C TYR A 291 -10.81 15.47 -6.84
N ARG A 292 -9.67 14.77 -6.92
CA ARG A 292 -8.78 14.52 -5.78
C ARG A 292 -8.30 15.84 -5.17
N ASN A 293 -7.71 16.72 -5.97
CA ASN A 293 -7.17 17.99 -5.50
C ASN A 293 -8.27 18.92 -4.95
N LEU A 294 -9.46 18.91 -5.55
CA LEU A 294 -10.59 19.66 -5.04
C LEU A 294 -11.07 19.12 -3.68
N GLY A 295 -11.14 17.81 -3.52
CA GLY A 295 -11.47 17.16 -2.25
C GLY A 295 -10.47 17.50 -1.16
N GLU A 296 -9.16 17.37 -1.44
CA GLU A 296 -8.10 17.72 -0.50
C GLU A 296 -8.11 19.23 -0.17
N HIS A 297 -8.36 20.10 -1.15
CA HIS A 297 -8.52 21.54 -0.89
C HIS A 297 -9.65 21.82 0.12
N TYR A 298 -10.80 21.16 -0.04
CA TYR A 298 -11.89 21.31 0.93
C TYR A 298 -11.54 20.74 2.30
N LEU A 299 -10.82 19.62 2.34
CA LEU A 299 -10.38 18.99 3.58
C LEU A 299 -9.42 19.92 4.37
N GLU A 300 -8.47 20.56 3.70
CA GLU A 300 -7.59 21.58 4.29
C GLU A 300 -8.39 22.74 4.96
N LYS A 301 -9.52 23.09 4.37
CA LYS A 301 -10.43 24.09 4.92
C LYS A 301 -11.40 23.51 5.95
N ARG A 302 -11.26 22.23 6.34
CA ARG A 302 -12.17 21.50 7.23
C ARG A 302 -13.63 21.49 6.73
N ARG A 303 -13.83 21.59 5.43
CA ARG A 303 -15.12 21.51 4.75
C ARG A 303 -15.40 20.06 4.39
N TYR A 304 -15.58 19.22 5.42
CA TYR A 304 -15.69 17.77 5.27
C TYR A 304 -16.80 17.31 4.32
N ALA A 305 -17.98 17.94 4.37
CA ALA A 305 -19.08 17.60 3.49
C ALA A 305 -18.77 17.89 2.01
N ASP A 306 -18.14 19.03 1.74
CA ASP A 306 -17.74 19.40 0.38
C ASP A 306 -16.59 18.52 -0.14
N ALA A 307 -15.66 18.16 0.76
CA ALA A 307 -14.57 17.23 0.44
C ALA A 307 -15.13 15.85 0.05
N ALA A 308 -16.01 15.28 0.86
CA ALA A 308 -16.68 14.02 0.54
C ALA A 308 -17.49 14.10 -0.75
N SER A 309 -18.21 15.22 -0.98
CA SER A 309 -18.97 15.44 -2.21
C SER A 309 -18.09 15.44 -3.46
N ALA A 310 -16.86 15.97 -3.38
CA ALA A 310 -15.94 15.96 -4.52
C ALA A 310 -15.59 14.52 -4.94
N TYR A 311 -15.24 13.68 -3.98
CA TYR A 311 -14.92 12.27 -4.24
C TYR A 311 -16.15 11.47 -4.70
N ASN A 312 -17.28 11.60 -3.99
CA ASN A 312 -18.53 10.90 -4.35
C ASN A 312 -19.00 11.25 -5.77
N THR A 313 -18.93 12.53 -6.17
CA THR A 313 -19.31 12.94 -7.53
C THR A 313 -18.50 12.23 -8.60
N PHE A 314 -17.19 12.04 -8.36
CA PHE A 314 -16.36 11.27 -9.30
C PHE A 314 -16.79 9.80 -9.35
N VAL A 315 -17.00 9.17 -8.20
CA VAL A 315 -17.39 7.75 -8.11
C VAL A 315 -18.74 7.50 -8.77
N GLU A 316 -19.73 8.35 -8.51
CA GLU A 316 -21.06 8.26 -9.14
C GLU A 316 -21.00 8.33 -10.67
N LEU A 317 -20.12 9.18 -11.22
CA LEU A 317 -19.92 9.29 -12.65
C LEU A 317 -19.09 8.14 -13.24
N ASN A 318 -18.21 7.56 -12.44
CA ASN A 318 -17.22 6.57 -12.87
C ASN A 318 -17.17 5.35 -11.94
N PRO A 319 -18.29 4.63 -11.71
CA PRO A 319 -18.36 3.56 -10.70
C PRO A 319 -17.41 2.39 -10.98
N TYR A 320 -16.98 2.23 -12.23
CA TYR A 320 -16.03 1.20 -12.65
C TYR A 320 -14.66 1.76 -13.00
N HIS A 321 -14.25 2.86 -12.35
CA HIS A 321 -12.91 3.37 -12.50
C HIS A 321 -11.98 2.75 -11.45
N LYS A 322 -10.72 2.48 -11.83
CA LYS A 322 -9.73 1.84 -10.95
C LYS A 322 -9.49 2.57 -9.61
N VAL A 323 -9.73 3.89 -9.59
CA VAL A 323 -9.50 4.75 -8.41
C VAL A 323 -10.76 4.87 -7.55
N SER A 324 -11.93 4.51 -8.05
CA SER A 324 -13.20 4.70 -7.33
C SER A 324 -13.20 4.06 -5.93
N PRO A 325 -12.70 2.83 -5.72
CA PRO A 325 -12.59 2.27 -4.37
C PRO A 325 -11.76 3.12 -3.41
N HIS A 326 -10.66 3.70 -3.91
CA HIS A 326 -9.78 4.56 -3.09
C HIS A 326 -10.44 5.89 -2.73
N PHE A 327 -11.29 6.41 -3.63
CA PHE A 327 -12.05 7.62 -3.35
C PHE A 327 -13.13 7.39 -2.29
N ASP A 328 -13.85 6.26 -2.35
CA ASP A 328 -14.83 5.91 -1.33
C ASP A 328 -14.15 5.67 0.03
N MET A 329 -12.98 5.03 0.06
CA MET A 329 -12.20 4.95 1.30
C MET A 329 -11.79 6.32 1.82
N ARG A 330 -11.40 7.23 0.91
CA ARG A 330 -11.08 8.59 1.31
C ARG A 330 -12.29 9.32 1.91
N VAL A 331 -13.48 9.08 1.39
CA VAL A 331 -14.75 9.60 1.97
C VAL A 331 -14.95 9.07 3.40
N ILE A 332 -14.71 7.78 3.63
CA ILE A 332 -14.80 7.19 4.96
C ILE A 332 -13.80 7.87 5.93
N GLU A 333 -12.55 8.06 5.50
CA GLU A 333 -11.54 8.77 6.29
C GLU A 333 -11.95 10.21 6.61
N ILE A 334 -12.48 10.93 5.62
CA ILE A 334 -12.99 12.30 5.78
C ILE A 334 -14.08 12.34 6.83
N TYR A 335 -15.02 11.40 6.81
CA TYR A 335 -16.08 11.33 7.81
C TYR A 335 -15.54 10.93 9.20
N LYS A 336 -14.54 10.07 9.28
CA LYS A 336 -13.82 9.77 10.55
C LYS A 336 -13.15 11.02 11.12
N GLN A 337 -12.39 11.77 10.30
CA GLN A 337 -11.74 13.02 10.69
C GLN A 337 -12.74 14.11 11.11
N GLY A 338 -13.87 14.17 10.43
CA GLY A 338 -14.94 15.13 10.72
C GLY A 338 -15.76 14.78 11.97
N GLY A 339 -15.62 13.58 12.53
CA GLY A 339 -16.37 13.10 13.68
C GLY A 339 -17.85 12.79 13.36
N PHE A 340 -18.12 12.22 12.18
CA PHE A 340 -19.47 11.85 11.71
C PHE A 340 -19.71 10.33 11.76
N PRO A 341 -19.83 9.71 12.94
CA PRO A 341 -19.84 8.24 13.07
C PRO A 341 -20.98 7.55 12.31
N LYS A 342 -22.13 8.19 12.13
CA LYS A 342 -23.22 7.63 11.33
C LYS A 342 -22.88 7.57 9.85
N LEU A 343 -22.29 8.63 9.31
CA LEU A 343 -21.86 8.67 7.90
C LEU A 343 -20.73 7.69 7.64
N VAL A 344 -19.85 7.46 8.62
CA VAL A 344 -18.80 6.42 8.52
C VAL A 344 -19.42 5.05 8.31
N ILE A 345 -20.44 4.67 9.10
CA ILE A 345 -21.08 3.36 8.98
C ILE A 345 -21.85 3.23 7.66
N GLU A 346 -22.54 4.28 7.23
CA GLU A 346 -23.22 4.30 5.93
C GLU A 346 -22.22 4.13 4.79
N ALA A 347 -21.16 4.91 4.77
CA ALA A 347 -20.10 4.81 3.75
C ALA A 347 -19.37 3.46 3.77
N ASN A 348 -19.14 2.87 4.95
CA ASN A 348 -18.59 1.52 5.06
C ASN A 348 -19.51 0.46 4.42
N LYS A 349 -20.82 0.58 4.60
CA LYS A 349 -21.80 -0.33 3.97
C LYS A 349 -21.83 -0.17 2.45
N ASP A 350 -21.84 1.06 1.97
CA ASP A 350 -21.83 1.36 0.53
C ASP A 350 -20.55 0.77 -0.09
N PHE A 351 -19.38 1.00 0.53
CA PHE A 351 -18.11 0.43 0.09
C PHE A 351 -18.14 -1.10 0.03
N ALA A 352 -18.62 -1.75 1.10
CA ALA A 352 -18.72 -3.21 1.15
C ALA A 352 -19.66 -3.78 0.09
N THR A 353 -20.72 -3.03 -0.25
CA THR A 353 -21.68 -3.40 -1.28
C THR A 353 -21.09 -3.24 -2.68
N ASP A 354 -20.42 -2.12 -2.93
CA ASP A 354 -19.93 -1.76 -4.26
C ASP A 354 -18.66 -2.53 -4.63
N TYR A 355 -17.81 -2.86 -3.65
CA TYR A 355 -16.54 -3.53 -3.86
C TYR A 355 -16.41 -4.91 -3.20
N GLY A 356 -17.49 -5.45 -2.65
CA GLY A 356 -17.56 -6.86 -2.22
C GLY A 356 -17.22 -7.80 -3.38
N LEU A 357 -16.59 -8.94 -3.12
CA LEU A 357 -16.05 -9.83 -4.17
C LEU A 357 -17.10 -10.36 -5.16
N LYS A 358 -18.39 -10.28 -4.82
CA LYS A 358 -19.52 -10.67 -5.68
C LYS A 358 -20.10 -9.46 -6.45
N SER A 359 -19.56 -8.26 -6.27
CA SER A 359 -20.08 -7.03 -6.87
C SER A 359 -19.81 -6.95 -8.37
N ASN A 360 -20.51 -6.02 -9.04
CA ASN A 360 -20.31 -5.79 -10.46
C ASN A 360 -18.96 -5.14 -10.78
N TYR A 361 -18.32 -4.50 -9.83
CA TYR A 361 -17.00 -3.88 -9.99
C TYR A 361 -15.97 -4.90 -10.51
N TRP A 362 -15.92 -6.09 -9.90
CA TRP A 362 -14.98 -7.15 -10.25
C TRP A 362 -15.26 -7.87 -11.57
N LYS A 363 -16.31 -7.50 -12.31
CA LYS A 363 -16.48 -7.92 -13.71
C LYS A 363 -15.59 -7.14 -14.67
N HIS A 364 -15.03 -6.03 -14.22
CA HIS A 364 -14.17 -5.13 -15.01
C HIS A 364 -12.70 -5.24 -14.64
N PHE A 365 -12.37 -5.87 -13.49
CA PHE A 365 -11.02 -5.94 -12.94
C PHE A 365 -10.73 -7.31 -12.37
N GLU A 366 -9.47 -7.75 -12.51
CA GLU A 366 -8.98 -8.96 -11.84
C GLU A 366 -8.72 -8.65 -10.37
N VAL A 367 -9.35 -9.40 -9.48
CA VAL A 367 -9.30 -9.18 -8.02
C VAL A 367 -7.87 -9.17 -7.48
N GLU A 368 -7.04 -10.08 -7.96
CA GLU A 368 -5.65 -10.27 -7.52
C GLU A 368 -4.74 -9.09 -7.88
N SER A 369 -5.18 -8.24 -8.80
CA SER A 369 -4.43 -7.04 -9.23
C SER A 369 -4.62 -5.84 -8.30
N TYR A 370 -5.53 -5.94 -7.31
CA TYR A 370 -5.89 -4.85 -6.40
C TYR A 370 -5.78 -5.27 -4.93
N PRO A 371 -4.60 -5.65 -4.45
CA PRO A 371 -4.41 -6.12 -3.07
C PRO A 371 -4.71 -5.06 -2.02
N ASP A 372 -4.52 -3.79 -2.36
CA ASP A 372 -4.85 -2.63 -1.54
C ASP A 372 -6.36 -2.47 -1.34
N VAL A 373 -7.16 -2.56 -2.40
CA VAL A 373 -8.63 -2.53 -2.31
C VAL A 373 -9.15 -3.71 -1.49
N LEU A 374 -8.53 -4.89 -1.64
CA LEU A 374 -8.89 -6.04 -0.82
C LEU A 374 -8.57 -5.84 0.65
N ALA A 375 -7.44 -5.20 0.97
CA ALA A 375 -7.09 -4.85 2.34
C ALA A 375 -8.13 -3.89 2.93
N LEU A 376 -8.50 -2.85 2.18
CA LEU A 376 -9.53 -1.89 2.57
C LEU A 376 -10.92 -2.55 2.76
N LEU A 377 -11.30 -3.46 1.86
CA LEU A 377 -12.54 -4.23 1.99
C LEU A 377 -12.53 -5.09 3.24
N LYS A 378 -11.41 -5.75 3.52
CA LYS A 378 -11.24 -6.58 4.72
C LYS A 378 -11.43 -5.76 6.01
N ASP A 379 -10.78 -4.60 6.09
CA ASP A 379 -10.89 -3.71 7.25
C ASP A 379 -12.33 -3.21 7.42
N ASN A 380 -12.99 -2.87 6.34
CA ASN A 380 -14.36 -2.40 6.31
C ASN A 380 -15.35 -3.45 6.82
N LEU A 381 -15.27 -4.67 6.30
CA LEU A 381 -16.10 -5.79 6.73
C LEU A 381 -15.87 -6.12 8.22
N THR A 382 -14.61 -6.03 8.67
CA THR A 382 -14.25 -6.22 10.08
C THR A 382 -14.88 -5.14 10.96
N GLU A 383 -14.79 -3.87 10.56
CA GLU A 383 -15.37 -2.74 11.30
C GLU A 383 -16.89 -2.86 11.40
N LEU A 384 -17.58 -3.18 10.29
CA LEU A 384 -19.04 -3.38 10.26
C LEU A 384 -19.50 -4.53 11.15
N ALA A 385 -18.84 -5.70 11.04
CA ALA A 385 -19.18 -6.86 11.86
C ALA A 385 -19.04 -6.55 13.36
N ASN A 386 -17.92 -5.95 13.76
CA ASN A 386 -17.64 -5.59 15.15
C ASN A 386 -18.58 -4.50 15.66
N TYR A 387 -18.91 -3.50 14.82
CA TYR A 387 -19.82 -2.42 15.18
C TYR A 387 -21.21 -2.97 15.51
N TYR A 388 -21.80 -3.78 14.62
CA TYR A 388 -23.14 -4.34 14.85
C TYR A 388 -23.16 -5.38 15.96
N HIS A 389 -22.07 -6.12 16.16
CA HIS A 389 -21.93 -7.04 17.29
C HIS A 389 -21.92 -6.26 18.62
N ALA A 390 -21.17 -5.16 18.70
CA ALA A 390 -21.18 -4.29 19.87
C ALA A 390 -22.56 -3.69 20.15
N LEU A 391 -23.29 -3.25 19.11
CA LEU A 391 -24.67 -2.77 19.26
C LEU A 391 -25.64 -3.87 19.72
N TYR A 392 -25.42 -5.12 19.29
CA TYR A 392 -26.21 -6.27 19.76
C TYR A 392 -26.01 -6.52 21.25
N GLN A 393 -24.79 -6.33 21.74
CA GLN A 393 -24.43 -6.53 23.16
C GLN A 393 -24.89 -5.36 24.05
N ASP A 394 -25.03 -4.15 23.51
CA ASP A 394 -25.36 -2.95 24.27
C ASP A 394 -26.86 -2.93 24.68
N PRO A 395 -27.16 -2.91 26.00
CA PRO A 395 -28.53 -2.85 26.50
C PRO A 395 -29.33 -1.62 26.03
N GLN A 396 -28.66 -0.53 25.63
CA GLN A 396 -29.32 0.68 25.17
C GLN A 396 -30.02 0.45 23.82
N PHE A 397 -29.57 -0.51 23.02
CA PHE A 397 -30.11 -0.84 21.71
C PHE A 397 -31.00 -2.11 21.71
N ASN A 398 -31.55 -2.50 22.85
CA ASN A 398 -32.41 -3.69 22.97
C ASN A 398 -33.61 -3.70 22.02
N LYS A 399 -34.11 -2.55 21.59
CA LYS A 399 -35.24 -2.46 20.64
C LYS A 399 -34.82 -2.95 19.25
N ASP A 400 -33.58 -2.76 18.90
CA ASP A 400 -33.01 -3.09 17.58
C ASP A 400 -32.15 -4.35 17.62
N LYS A 401 -32.19 -5.07 18.76
CA LYS A 401 -31.29 -6.21 19.02
C LYS A 401 -31.35 -7.26 17.91
N ALA A 402 -32.54 -7.60 17.41
CA ALA A 402 -32.71 -8.58 16.33
C ALA A 402 -32.13 -8.07 14.99
N ALA A 403 -32.28 -6.78 14.70
CA ALA A 403 -31.71 -6.18 13.51
C ALA A 403 -30.18 -6.14 13.60
N ASN A 404 -29.64 -5.72 14.76
CA ASN A 404 -28.19 -5.69 14.99
C ASN A 404 -27.57 -7.09 14.92
N PHE A 405 -28.26 -8.12 15.41
CA PHE A 405 -27.84 -9.51 15.25
C PHE A 405 -27.75 -9.91 13.78
N SER A 406 -28.78 -9.62 12.99
CA SER A 406 -28.81 -9.96 11.56
C SER A 406 -27.73 -9.24 10.78
N GLU A 407 -27.50 -7.95 11.08
CA GLU A 407 -26.41 -7.17 10.46
C GLU A 407 -25.03 -7.72 10.83
N ALA A 408 -24.76 -7.96 12.12
CA ALA A 408 -23.50 -8.53 12.55
C ALA A 408 -23.23 -9.89 11.89
N GLN A 409 -24.23 -10.79 11.89
CA GLN A 409 -24.12 -12.08 11.24
C GLN A 409 -23.85 -11.95 9.74
N HIS A 410 -24.52 -11.03 9.06
CA HIS A 410 -24.32 -10.76 7.63
C HIS A 410 -22.88 -10.36 7.34
N TRP A 411 -22.34 -9.38 8.07
CA TRP A 411 -20.99 -8.87 7.83
C TRP A 411 -19.88 -9.86 8.20
N TYR A 412 -20.10 -10.69 9.24
CA TYR A 412 -19.21 -11.81 9.52
C TYR A 412 -19.17 -12.82 8.36
N HIS A 413 -20.33 -13.17 7.80
CA HIS A 413 -20.38 -14.09 6.66
C HIS A 413 -19.76 -13.47 5.41
N GLU A 414 -20.02 -12.21 5.11
CA GLU A 414 -19.41 -11.53 3.96
C GLU A 414 -17.87 -11.48 4.10
N PHE A 415 -17.35 -11.29 5.31
CA PHE A 415 -15.92 -11.38 5.57
C PHE A 415 -15.38 -12.80 5.28
N LEU A 416 -16.00 -13.80 5.87
CA LEU A 416 -15.54 -15.19 5.80
C LEU A 416 -15.69 -15.80 4.39
N ASP A 417 -16.70 -15.37 3.66
CA ASP A 417 -16.89 -15.75 2.26
C ASP A 417 -15.85 -15.08 1.34
N SER A 418 -15.52 -13.82 1.64
CA SER A 418 -14.57 -13.05 0.85
C SER A 418 -13.11 -13.45 1.12
N PHE A 419 -12.78 -13.75 2.37
CA PHE A 419 -11.42 -14.02 2.82
C PHE A 419 -11.26 -15.35 3.57
N PRO A 420 -11.67 -16.49 2.99
CA PRO A 420 -11.75 -17.76 3.73
C PRO A 420 -10.40 -18.30 4.23
N LYS A 421 -9.28 -17.80 3.70
CA LYS A 421 -7.91 -18.24 4.04
C LYS A 421 -7.07 -17.13 4.68
N ASP A 422 -7.67 -16.00 5.01
CA ASP A 422 -6.96 -14.90 5.67
C ASP A 422 -6.60 -15.30 7.12
N GLU A 423 -5.50 -14.76 7.62
CA GLU A 423 -5.05 -15.03 8.99
C GLU A 423 -6.04 -14.54 10.06
N GLN A 424 -6.89 -13.57 9.73
CA GLN A 424 -7.94 -13.08 10.62
C GLN A 424 -9.23 -13.92 10.56
N SER A 425 -9.41 -14.75 9.53
CA SER A 425 -10.63 -15.53 9.35
C SER A 425 -10.95 -16.45 10.54
N PRO A 426 -9.97 -17.09 11.18
CA PRO A 426 -10.25 -17.83 12.42
C PRO A 426 -10.82 -16.97 13.55
N VAL A 427 -10.31 -15.74 13.69
CA VAL A 427 -10.78 -14.80 14.72
C VAL A 427 -12.19 -14.32 14.42
N MET A 428 -12.45 -13.95 13.17
CA MET A 428 -13.77 -13.50 12.71
C MET A 428 -14.81 -14.60 12.83
N ASN A 429 -14.42 -15.83 12.48
CA ASN A 429 -15.31 -17.00 12.63
C ASN A 429 -15.58 -17.31 14.10
N TYR A 430 -14.58 -17.13 14.98
CA TYR A 430 -14.74 -17.26 16.41
C TYR A 430 -15.75 -16.24 16.95
N GLN A 431 -15.64 -14.99 16.55
CA GLN A 431 -16.58 -13.91 16.94
C GLN A 431 -18.00 -14.15 16.42
N LEU A 432 -18.15 -14.70 15.21
CA LEU A 432 -19.45 -15.14 14.69
C LEU A 432 -20.06 -16.23 15.58
N ALA A 433 -19.25 -17.20 16.00
CA ALA A 433 -19.69 -18.24 16.89
C ALA A 433 -20.10 -17.71 18.28
N ASP A 434 -19.37 -16.72 18.80
CA ASP A 434 -19.72 -16.02 20.05
C ASP A 434 -21.08 -15.30 19.89
N LEU A 435 -21.30 -14.56 18.83
CA LEU A 435 -22.58 -13.90 18.52
C LEU A 435 -23.75 -14.90 18.48
N LEU A 436 -23.52 -16.04 17.81
CA LEU A 436 -24.54 -17.12 17.72
C LEU A 436 -24.82 -17.74 19.08
N LEU A 437 -23.78 -17.95 19.90
CA LEU A 437 -23.91 -18.48 21.26
C LEU A 437 -24.72 -17.52 22.15
N GLU A 438 -24.40 -16.24 22.12
CA GLU A 438 -25.10 -15.18 22.85
C GLU A 438 -26.58 -15.10 22.46
N ASN A 439 -26.87 -15.34 21.18
CA ASN A 439 -28.24 -15.39 20.64
C ASN A 439 -28.95 -16.74 20.94
N LYS A 440 -28.28 -17.64 21.66
CA LYS A 440 -28.78 -19.00 21.98
C LYS A 440 -29.02 -19.89 20.73
N SER A 441 -28.40 -19.57 19.62
CA SER A 441 -28.36 -20.39 18.42
C SER A 441 -27.29 -21.48 18.57
N TYR A 442 -27.42 -22.31 19.62
CA TYR A 442 -26.37 -23.20 20.10
C TYR A 442 -25.81 -24.16 19.05
N HIS A 443 -26.68 -24.76 18.25
CA HIS A 443 -26.24 -25.67 17.19
C HIS A 443 -25.37 -24.95 16.15
N ALA A 444 -25.80 -23.79 15.67
CA ALA A 444 -25.04 -23.00 14.71
C ALA A 444 -23.72 -22.50 15.34
N ALA A 445 -23.76 -22.05 16.60
CA ALA A 445 -22.56 -21.64 17.32
C ALA A 445 -21.52 -22.78 17.39
N ALA A 446 -21.97 -24.00 17.71
CA ALA A 446 -21.09 -25.17 17.80
C ALA A 446 -20.40 -25.46 16.46
N LEU A 447 -21.12 -25.39 15.35
CA LEU A 447 -20.56 -25.62 14.02
C LEU A 447 -19.51 -24.57 13.65
N GLU A 448 -19.77 -23.29 13.92
CA GLU A 448 -18.78 -22.23 13.64
C GLU A 448 -17.56 -22.29 14.56
N TYR A 449 -17.73 -22.69 15.83
CA TYR A 449 -16.61 -22.96 16.71
C TYR A 449 -15.78 -24.17 16.23
N GLU A 450 -16.42 -25.27 15.77
CA GLU A 450 -15.71 -26.41 15.18
C GLU A 450 -14.95 -26.00 13.92
N ARG A 451 -15.55 -25.20 13.05
CA ARG A 451 -14.90 -24.65 11.88
C ARG A 451 -13.66 -23.83 12.28
N THR A 452 -13.81 -22.95 13.30
CA THR A 452 -12.69 -22.17 13.81
C THR A 452 -11.56 -23.07 14.33
N ALA A 453 -11.90 -24.14 15.07
CA ALA A 453 -10.92 -24.99 15.70
C ALA A 453 -10.13 -25.88 14.72
N TYR A 454 -10.77 -26.33 13.62
CA TYR A 454 -10.27 -27.47 12.89
C TYR A 454 -10.10 -27.24 11.38
N ASP A 455 -10.78 -26.26 10.80
CA ASP A 455 -10.79 -26.08 9.34
C ASP A 455 -9.80 -24.99 8.87
N TYR A 456 -9.27 -24.22 9.82
CA TYR A 456 -8.22 -23.23 9.55
C TYR A 456 -6.82 -23.78 9.89
N PRO A 457 -5.75 -23.20 9.31
CA PRO A 457 -4.38 -23.49 9.75
C PRO A 457 -4.19 -23.26 11.25
N ALA A 458 -3.14 -23.81 11.82
CA ALA A 458 -2.88 -23.66 13.25
C ALA A 458 -2.81 -22.17 13.68
N HIS A 459 -3.61 -21.80 14.66
CA HIS A 459 -3.72 -20.44 15.18
C HIS A 459 -4.04 -20.46 16.70
N GLU A 460 -3.81 -19.34 17.36
CA GLU A 460 -3.93 -19.23 18.82
C GLU A 460 -5.34 -19.52 19.38
N LYS A 461 -6.39 -19.22 18.63
CA LYS A 461 -7.79 -19.41 19.04
C LYS A 461 -8.30 -20.84 18.83
N ALA A 462 -7.57 -21.69 18.12
CA ALA A 462 -8.04 -23.02 17.73
C ALA A 462 -8.46 -23.87 18.95
N ALA A 463 -7.64 -23.93 19.97
CA ALA A 463 -7.95 -24.71 21.18
C ALA A 463 -9.13 -24.12 21.96
N ALA A 464 -9.21 -22.81 22.10
CA ALA A 464 -10.32 -22.13 22.75
C ALA A 464 -11.64 -22.36 21.99
N ALA A 465 -11.61 -22.30 20.66
CA ALA A 465 -12.75 -22.59 19.80
C ALA A 465 -13.22 -24.05 19.94
N GLY A 466 -12.28 -24.99 19.94
CA GLY A 466 -12.61 -26.41 20.15
C GLY A 466 -13.31 -26.66 21.48
N TYR A 467 -12.86 -26.00 22.55
CA TYR A 467 -13.52 -26.09 23.86
C TYR A 467 -14.91 -25.42 23.85
N ALA A 468 -15.03 -24.24 23.23
CA ALA A 468 -16.31 -23.53 23.09
C ALA A 468 -17.33 -24.33 22.26
N ALA A 469 -16.87 -25.06 21.24
CA ALA A 469 -17.74 -25.96 20.46
C ALA A 469 -18.37 -27.05 21.33
N VAL A 470 -17.56 -27.69 22.18
CA VAL A 470 -18.06 -28.68 23.13
C VAL A 470 -19.10 -28.06 24.08
N TYR A 471 -18.82 -26.87 24.59
CA TYR A 471 -19.76 -26.14 25.44
C TYR A 471 -21.09 -25.85 24.72
N ALA A 472 -21.02 -25.34 23.50
CA ALA A 472 -22.20 -25.01 22.70
C ALA A 472 -23.03 -26.26 22.35
N HIS A 473 -22.40 -27.41 22.06
CA HIS A 473 -23.12 -28.68 21.87
C HIS A 473 -23.80 -29.15 23.17
N ARG A 474 -23.18 -28.94 24.34
CA ARG A 474 -23.80 -29.28 25.65
C ARG A 474 -25.00 -28.38 25.95
N GLU A 475 -24.92 -27.10 25.70
CA GLU A 475 -26.07 -26.17 25.81
C GLU A 475 -27.19 -26.57 24.84
N ASN A 476 -26.84 -26.96 23.61
CA ASN A 476 -27.79 -27.47 22.62
C ASN A 476 -28.52 -28.72 23.15
N LEU A 477 -27.79 -29.68 23.75
CA LEU A 477 -28.37 -30.88 24.35
C LEU A 477 -29.38 -30.55 25.45
N GLY A 478 -29.17 -29.46 26.19
CA GLY A 478 -30.10 -28.95 27.19
C GLY A 478 -31.38 -28.34 26.61
N SER A 479 -31.33 -27.84 25.36
CA SER A 479 -32.40 -27.08 24.71
C SER A 479 -33.30 -27.91 23.80
N VAL A 480 -32.88 -29.09 23.33
CA VAL A 480 -33.61 -29.89 22.34
C VAL A 480 -34.64 -30.81 22.95
N SER A 481 -35.61 -31.24 22.14
CA SER A 481 -36.66 -32.20 22.54
C SER A 481 -36.08 -33.60 22.87
N GLN A 482 -36.83 -34.39 23.61
CA GLN A 482 -36.40 -35.71 24.03
C GLN A 482 -36.11 -36.66 22.85
N GLY A 483 -36.80 -36.50 21.72
CA GLY A 483 -36.56 -37.30 20.52
C GLY A 483 -35.23 -37.02 19.82
N GLU A 484 -34.71 -35.79 19.94
CA GLU A 484 -33.46 -35.33 19.32
C GLU A 484 -32.26 -35.56 20.22
N ARG A 485 -32.44 -35.75 21.50
CA ARG A 485 -31.40 -35.86 22.53
C ARG A 485 -30.32 -36.87 22.19
N LYS A 486 -30.71 -38.04 21.61
CA LYS A 486 -29.72 -39.09 21.27
C LYS A 486 -28.75 -38.62 20.18
N THR A 487 -29.27 -37.97 19.16
CA THR A 487 -28.44 -37.43 18.05
C THR A 487 -27.51 -36.34 18.56
N VAL A 488 -28.03 -35.36 19.30
CA VAL A 488 -27.23 -34.27 19.84
C VAL A 488 -26.20 -34.79 20.87
N LYS A 489 -26.50 -35.88 21.61
CA LYS A 489 -25.52 -36.50 22.50
C LYS A 489 -24.33 -37.11 21.72
N HIS A 490 -24.58 -37.69 20.57
CA HIS A 490 -23.50 -38.14 19.69
C HIS A 490 -22.65 -36.95 19.18
N ASP A 491 -23.28 -35.81 18.88
CA ASP A 491 -22.53 -34.60 18.50
C ASP A 491 -21.65 -34.07 19.66
N VAL A 492 -22.15 -34.05 20.89
CA VAL A 492 -21.36 -33.71 22.08
C VAL A 492 -20.16 -34.62 22.24
N ILE A 493 -20.37 -35.95 22.12
CA ILE A 493 -19.28 -36.94 22.24
C ILE A 493 -18.24 -36.72 21.15
N ARG A 494 -18.68 -36.62 19.90
CA ARG A 494 -17.80 -36.40 18.75
C ARG A 494 -16.94 -35.14 18.92
N SER A 495 -17.58 -34.03 19.26
CA SER A 495 -16.90 -32.74 19.45
C SER A 495 -15.91 -32.77 20.61
N SER A 496 -16.32 -33.40 21.74
CA SER A 496 -15.48 -33.57 22.93
C SER A 496 -14.21 -34.39 22.63
N LEU A 497 -14.39 -35.52 21.95
CA LEU A 497 -13.25 -36.38 21.58
C LEU A 497 -12.34 -35.68 20.58
N ARG A 498 -12.91 -35.04 19.54
CA ARG A 498 -12.13 -34.28 18.55
C ARG A 498 -11.30 -33.19 19.23
N PHE A 499 -11.91 -32.46 20.19
CA PHE A 499 -11.21 -31.45 20.96
C PHE A 499 -10.04 -32.02 21.75
N ALA A 500 -10.29 -33.04 22.56
CA ALA A 500 -9.27 -33.62 23.40
C ALA A 500 -8.10 -34.22 22.57
N GLU A 501 -8.42 -34.81 21.43
CA GLU A 501 -7.45 -35.43 20.53
C GLU A 501 -6.62 -34.39 19.77
N THR A 502 -7.23 -33.28 19.35
CA THR A 502 -6.54 -32.24 18.59
C THR A 502 -5.72 -31.33 19.50
N PHE A 503 -6.20 -31.06 20.70
CA PHE A 503 -5.57 -30.14 21.68
C PHE A 503 -5.24 -30.79 23.01
N PRO A 504 -4.46 -31.87 23.02
CA PRO A 504 -4.19 -32.63 24.23
C PRO A 504 -3.43 -31.85 25.31
N GLN A 505 -2.75 -30.74 24.92
CA GLN A 505 -2.05 -29.88 25.87
C GLN A 505 -2.97 -28.82 26.51
N HIS A 506 -4.21 -28.74 26.10
CA HIS A 506 -5.17 -27.80 26.66
C HIS A 506 -5.60 -28.29 28.09
N GLU A 507 -5.64 -27.37 29.06
CA GLU A 507 -5.94 -27.67 30.45
C GLU A 507 -7.24 -28.44 30.70
N LYS A 508 -8.21 -28.30 29.79
CA LYS A 508 -9.53 -28.95 29.85
C LYS A 508 -9.62 -30.23 29.01
N ALA A 509 -8.57 -30.61 28.27
CA ALA A 509 -8.65 -31.71 27.32
C ALA A 509 -9.01 -33.05 27.99
N SER A 510 -8.33 -33.38 29.10
CA SER A 510 -8.60 -34.58 29.88
C SER A 510 -10.00 -34.59 30.50
N LEU A 511 -10.44 -33.45 31.05
CA LEU A 511 -11.77 -33.30 31.63
C LEU A 511 -12.88 -33.51 30.60
N VAL A 512 -12.74 -32.91 29.41
CA VAL A 512 -13.70 -33.02 28.29
C VAL A 512 -13.77 -34.44 27.77
N MET A 513 -12.62 -35.08 27.62
CA MET A 513 -12.55 -36.48 27.17
C MET A 513 -13.15 -37.45 28.20
N GLY A 514 -12.91 -37.20 29.47
CA GLY A 514 -13.51 -37.95 30.58
C GLY A 514 -15.04 -37.86 30.60
N ALA A 515 -15.57 -36.65 30.44
CA ALA A 515 -17.01 -36.46 30.35
C ALA A 515 -17.64 -37.13 29.12
N ALA A 516 -16.91 -37.13 27.96
CA ALA A 516 -17.37 -37.89 26.77
C ALA A 516 -17.35 -39.39 27.01
N LEU A 517 -16.34 -39.91 27.71
CA LEU A 517 -16.23 -41.32 28.08
C LEU A 517 -17.41 -41.77 28.97
N GLU A 518 -17.76 -40.98 29.94
CA GLU A 518 -18.94 -41.24 30.81
C GLU A 518 -20.24 -41.21 29.98
N ASP A 519 -20.37 -40.28 29.03
CA ASP A 519 -21.52 -40.22 28.12
C ASP A 519 -21.62 -41.45 27.19
N ILE A 520 -20.46 -41.96 26.68
CA ILE A 520 -20.40 -43.21 25.88
C ILE A 520 -20.81 -44.41 26.73
N PHE A 521 -20.28 -44.53 27.94
CA PHE A 521 -20.64 -45.61 28.84
C PHE A 521 -22.13 -45.59 29.20
N ALA A 522 -22.69 -44.42 29.48
CA ALA A 522 -24.12 -44.25 29.74
C ALA A 522 -25.01 -44.61 28.54
N MET A 523 -24.46 -44.61 27.32
CA MET A 523 -25.12 -45.10 26.11
C MET A 523 -24.95 -46.61 25.87
N GLN A 524 -24.20 -47.29 26.73
CA GLN A 524 -23.91 -48.73 26.71
C GLN A 524 -23.11 -49.17 25.43
N ASP A 525 -22.35 -48.22 24.84
CA ASP A 525 -21.41 -48.57 23.80
C ASP A 525 -20.06 -48.97 24.40
N TYR A 526 -20.03 -50.17 24.96
CA TYR A 526 -18.89 -50.65 25.75
C TYR A 526 -17.61 -50.80 24.96
N GLN A 527 -17.72 -51.22 23.69
CA GLN A 527 -16.53 -51.31 22.82
C GLN A 527 -15.89 -49.96 22.58
N PHE A 528 -16.72 -48.95 22.34
CA PHE A 528 -16.25 -47.58 22.13
C PHE A 528 -15.74 -46.98 23.45
N ALA A 529 -16.37 -47.31 24.56
CA ALA A 529 -15.94 -46.87 25.91
C ALA A 529 -14.51 -47.42 26.25
N VAL A 530 -14.23 -48.71 26.01
CA VAL A 530 -12.90 -49.29 26.22
C VAL A 530 -11.85 -48.57 25.32
N THR A 531 -12.13 -48.41 24.07
CA THR A 531 -11.22 -47.75 23.14
C THR A 531 -10.93 -46.32 23.56
N THR A 532 -11.98 -45.55 23.87
CA THR A 532 -11.88 -44.15 24.29
C THR A 532 -11.19 -44.00 25.65
N GLY A 533 -11.53 -44.88 26.59
CA GLY A 533 -10.90 -44.84 27.96
C GLY A 533 -9.40 -45.13 27.90
N ARG A 534 -8.98 -46.16 27.16
CA ARG A 534 -7.55 -46.46 26.96
C ARG A 534 -6.84 -45.30 26.28
N LYS A 535 -7.45 -44.72 25.25
CA LYS A 535 -6.92 -43.56 24.55
C LYS A 535 -6.78 -42.34 25.50
N MET A 536 -7.78 -42.08 26.35
CA MET A 536 -7.73 -41.00 27.33
C MET A 536 -6.55 -41.19 28.30
N LEU A 537 -6.37 -42.41 28.86
CA LEU A 537 -5.33 -42.72 29.79
C LEU A 537 -3.93 -42.63 29.17
N GLU A 538 -3.81 -42.99 27.92
CA GLU A 538 -2.56 -42.86 27.17
C GLU A 538 -2.25 -41.39 26.85
N MET A 539 -3.24 -40.61 26.41
CA MET A 539 -3.06 -39.22 26.06
C MET A 539 -2.84 -38.30 27.25
N PHE A 540 -3.42 -38.64 28.42
CA PHE A 540 -3.41 -37.78 29.60
C PHE A 540 -2.88 -38.52 30.85
N PRO A 541 -1.65 -39.02 30.84
CA PRO A 541 -1.11 -39.79 31.97
C PRO A 541 -0.99 -39.00 33.27
N GLU A 542 -0.86 -37.64 33.11
CA GLU A 542 -0.75 -36.70 34.23
C GLU A 542 -2.10 -36.06 34.59
N ALA A 543 -3.22 -36.53 34.04
CA ALA A 543 -4.55 -36.05 34.44
C ALA A 543 -4.81 -36.24 35.94
N PRO A 544 -5.67 -35.42 36.55
CA PRO A 544 -6.06 -35.56 37.96
C PRO A 544 -6.44 -36.99 38.30
N GLN A 545 -6.08 -37.43 39.49
CA GLN A 545 -6.23 -38.82 39.94
C GLN A 545 -7.68 -39.32 39.84
N ASP A 546 -8.63 -38.47 40.14
CA ASP A 546 -10.06 -38.75 39.99
C ASP A 546 -10.47 -39.04 38.53
N GLN A 547 -9.96 -38.26 37.59
CA GLN A 547 -10.24 -38.46 36.16
C GLN A 547 -9.62 -39.74 35.63
N ARG A 548 -8.38 -40.03 35.97
CA ARG A 548 -7.70 -41.28 35.60
C ARG A 548 -8.38 -42.50 36.22
N ARG A 549 -8.79 -42.38 37.49
CA ARG A 549 -9.55 -43.42 38.18
C ARG A 549 -10.87 -43.69 37.48
N SER A 550 -11.65 -42.64 37.14
CA SER A 550 -12.92 -42.78 36.41
C SER A 550 -12.71 -43.43 35.04
N ALA A 551 -11.70 -43.00 34.30
CA ALA A 551 -11.37 -43.57 33.00
C ALA A 551 -11.03 -45.08 33.08
N TRP A 552 -10.14 -45.46 33.99
CA TRP A 552 -9.80 -46.88 34.24
C TRP A 552 -11.04 -47.68 34.66
N LEU A 553 -11.89 -47.10 35.49
CA LEU A 553 -13.13 -47.74 35.95
C LEU A 553 -14.08 -48.04 34.78
N VAL A 554 -14.26 -47.06 33.86
CA VAL A 554 -15.08 -47.26 32.66
C VAL A 554 -14.48 -48.31 31.74
N VAL A 555 -13.16 -48.26 31.51
CA VAL A 555 -12.45 -49.30 30.74
C VAL A 555 -12.65 -50.67 31.35
N ALA A 556 -12.44 -50.79 32.65
CA ALA A 556 -12.58 -52.04 33.39
C ALA A 556 -14.00 -52.62 33.26
N HIS A 557 -15.00 -51.82 33.58
CA HIS A 557 -16.39 -52.23 33.48
C HIS A 557 -16.82 -52.59 32.07
N SER A 558 -16.45 -51.72 31.07
CA SER A 558 -16.79 -51.97 29.68
C SER A 558 -16.12 -53.20 29.12
N SER A 559 -14.82 -53.43 29.45
CA SER A 559 -14.09 -54.65 29.04
C SER A 559 -14.70 -55.90 29.66
N PHE A 560 -15.15 -55.82 30.90
CA PHE A 560 -15.81 -56.90 31.63
C PHE A 560 -17.13 -57.28 30.95
N GLU A 561 -17.98 -56.32 30.62
CA GLU A 561 -19.23 -56.49 29.87
C GLU A 561 -19.01 -57.11 28.47
N LEU A 562 -17.85 -56.79 27.84
CA LEU A 562 -17.44 -57.36 26.56
C LEU A 562 -16.78 -58.73 26.67
N VAL A 563 -16.65 -59.31 27.88
CA VAL A 563 -15.95 -60.55 28.12
C VAL A 563 -14.44 -60.53 27.79
N GLN A 564 -13.88 -59.29 27.74
CA GLN A 564 -12.44 -59.05 27.54
C GLN A 564 -11.76 -58.97 28.94
N TYR A 565 -11.66 -60.10 29.58
CA TYR A 565 -11.20 -60.20 30.97
C TYR A 565 -9.75 -59.74 31.19
N PRO A 566 -8.83 -60.01 30.30
CA PRO A 566 -7.49 -59.50 30.42
C PRO A 566 -7.44 -57.97 30.55
N GLU A 567 -8.18 -57.28 29.69
CA GLU A 567 -8.28 -55.83 29.65
C GLU A 567 -9.02 -55.27 30.90
N ALA A 568 -10.03 -56.01 31.38
CA ALA A 568 -10.76 -55.65 32.59
C ALA A 568 -9.83 -55.73 33.82
N GLU A 569 -8.98 -56.72 33.86
CA GLU A 569 -8.00 -56.89 34.94
C GLU A 569 -7.01 -55.73 35.03
N GLU A 570 -6.38 -55.38 33.88
CA GLU A 570 -5.50 -54.25 33.82
C GLU A 570 -6.22 -52.98 34.30
N GLY A 571 -7.47 -52.74 33.87
CA GLY A 571 -8.27 -51.62 34.28
C GLY A 571 -8.49 -51.58 35.80
N TYR A 572 -8.93 -52.69 36.40
CA TYR A 572 -9.17 -52.72 37.87
C TYR A 572 -7.89 -52.60 38.69
N LEU A 573 -6.76 -53.10 38.22
CA LEU A 573 -5.47 -52.91 38.87
C LEU A 573 -5.12 -51.43 38.96
N ASN A 574 -5.26 -50.73 37.83
CA ASN A 574 -5.00 -49.27 37.76
C ASN A 574 -5.99 -48.47 38.62
N VAL A 575 -7.26 -48.85 38.64
CA VAL A 575 -8.26 -48.21 39.52
C VAL A 575 -7.85 -48.36 40.98
N LEU A 576 -7.42 -49.59 41.38
CA LEU A 576 -6.98 -49.87 42.75
C LEU A 576 -5.73 -49.08 43.16
N GLN A 577 -4.80 -48.88 42.25
CA GLN A 577 -3.60 -48.04 42.52
C GLN A 577 -3.98 -46.57 42.71
N LEU A 578 -5.01 -46.11 42.02
CA LEU A 578 -5.51 -44.73 42.09
C LEU A 578 -6.57 -44.51 43.19
N THR A 579 -6.97 -45.57 43.88
CA THR A 579 -8.00 -45.51 44.94
C THR A 579 -7.32 -45.57 46.32
N ALA A 580 -7.75 -44.68 47.22
CA ALA A 580 -7.21 -44.65 48.59
C ALA A 580 -7.38 -45.99 49.29
N ALA A 581 -6.47 -46.33 50.25
CA ALA A 581 -6.47 -47.62 50.91
C ALA A 581 -7.73 -47.87 51.77
N GLU A 582 -8.35 -46.80 52.22
CA GLU A 582 -9.53 -46.83 53.07
C GLU A 582 -10.85 -46.66 52.29
N ASP A 583 -10.80 -46.61 50.98
CA ASP A 583 -12.00 -46.43 50.12
C ASP A 583 -12.86 -47.71 50.13
N GLU A 584 -14.16 -47.58 50.45
CA GLU A 584 -15.09 -48.70 50.53
C GLU A 584 -15.22 -49.49 49.21
N SER A 585 -15.07 -48.82 48.08
CA SER A 585 -15.12 -49.45 46.77
C SER A 585 -13.95 -50.39 46.46
N ARG A 586 -12.88 -50.32 47.27
CA ARG A 586 -11.67 -51.07 47.03
C ARG A 586 -11.85 -52.60 47.10
N ALA A 587 -12.75 -53.08 47.96
CA ALA A 587 -13.06 -54.49 48.09
C ALA A 587 -13.71 -55.05 46.81
N GLU A 588 -14.76 -54.37 46.34
CA GLU A 588 -15.42 -54.74 45.11
C GLU A 588 -14.51 -54.68 43.88
N LEU A 589 -13.64 -53.63 43.81
CA LEU A 589 -12.65 -53.50 42.76
C LEU A 589 -11.61 -54.64 42.78
N THR A 590 -11.25 -55.11 43.96
CA THR A 590 -10.29 -56.21 44.14
C THR A 590 -10.90 -57.52 43.65
N GLU A 591 -12.14 -57.75 43.87
CA GLU A 591 -12.84 -58.93 43.37
C GLU A 591 -12.95 -58.93 41.83
N ASN A 592 -13.33 -57.83 41.30
CA ASN A 592 -13.42 -57.68 39.85
C ASN A 592 -12.05 -57.84 39.20
N LEU A 593 -10.96 -57.36 39.82
CA LEU A 593 -9.62 -57.55 39.40
C LEU A 593 -9.23 -59.01 39.35
N ALA A 594 -9.57 -59.77 40.34
CA ALA A 594 -9.21 -61.20 40.44
C ALA A 594 -9.73 -62.02 39.27
N ALA A 595 -10.91 -61.66 38.71
CA ALA A 595 -11.49 -62.30 37.56
C ALA A 595 -10.90 -61.86 36.23
N SER A 596 -10.15 -60.84 36.27
CA SER A 596 -9.80 -60.12 35.06
C SER A 596 -8.32 -60.06 34.71
N ILE A 597 -7.45 -60.74 35.41
CA ILE A 597 -5.99 -60.57 35.30
C ILE A 597 -5.44 -60.93 33.94
N TYR A 598 -4.93 -60.03 33.31
CA TYR A 598 -4.09 -60.23 32.12
C TYR A 598 -3.21 -59.00 31.76
N LYS A 599 -2.23 -59.23 31.11
CA LYS A 599 -0.97 -58.70 30.71
C LYS A 599 -0.85 -57.28 30.20
N GLN A 600 0.21 -56.67 30.51
CA GLN A 600 0.74 -55.38 30.20
C GLN A 600 1.62 -55.30 28.98
N GLY A 601 1.51 -54.32 28.45
CA GLY A 601 2.57 -53.89 27.57
C GLY A 601 2.86 -52.41 27.75
N GLU A 602 3.66 -51.81 27.32
CA GLU A 602 4.64 -50.81 27.31
C GLU A 602 4.23 -49.32 27.38
N GLN A 603 5.01 -48.58 28.06
CA GLN A 603 5.01 -47.11 28.19
C GLN A 603 6.03 -46.50 27.28
N ALA A 604 5.72 -45.43 26.72
CA ALA A 604 6.70 -44.49 26.22
C ALA A 604 6.57 -43.13 26.93
N SER A 605 7.65 -42.70 27.43
CA SER A 605 7.82 -41.49 28.25
C SER A 605 7.98 -40.21 27.41
N ALA A 606 7.52 -39.09 27.92
CA ALA A 606 7.79 -37.75 27.40
C ALA A 606 9.17 -37.26 27.91
N ALA A 607 10.03 -36.86 26.98
CA ALA A 607 11.27 -36.16 27.29
C ALA A 607 11.31 -34.87 26.45
N GLU A 608 11.78 -33.80 27.01
CA GLU A 608 11.99 -32.52 26.34
C GLU A 608 13.33 -32.51 25.56
N ASP A 609 13.39 -33.16 24.42
CA ASP A 609 14.55 -33.23 23.53
C ASP A 609 14.15 -32.81 22.09
N TYR A 610 14.61 -31.65 21.67
CA TYR A 610 14.26 -31.09 20.34
C TYR A 610 14.78 -31.96 19.19
N GLN A 611 15.93 -32.63 19.35
CA GLN A 611 16.42 -33.55 18.31
C GLN A 611 15.45 -34.72 18.13
N THR A 612 15.02 -35.29 19.23
CA THR A 612 14.04 -36.41 19.22
C THR A 612 12.70 -35.92 18.66
N ALA A 613 12.30 -34.68 18.93
CA ALA A 613 11.07 -34.09 18.37
C ALA A 613 11.15 -33.99 16.85
N ALA A 614 12.24 -33.49 16.30
CA ALA A 614 12.45 -33.41 14.85
C ALA A 614 12.40 -34.78 14.19
N ASP A 615 13.07 -35.76 14.77
CA ASP A 615 13.07 -37.14 14.27
C ASP A 615 11.66 -37.73 14.27
N HIS A 616 10.83 -37.38 15.27
CA HIS A 616 9.43 -37.81 15.32
C HIS A 616 8.59 -37.15 14.23
N PHE A 617 8.73 -35.87 13.94
CA PHE A 617 8.04 -35.18 12.87
C PHE A 617 8.35 -35.77 11.48
N LEU A 618 9.61 -36.08 11.21
CA LEU A 618 9.99 -36.74 9.96
C LEU A 618 9.41 -38.15 9.84
N ARG A 619 9.40 -38.89 10.94
CA ARG A 619 8.81 -40.25 10.94
C ARG A 619 7.31 -40.22 10.69
N LEU A 620 6.60 -39.12 11.09
CA LEU A 620 5.17 -38.93 10.83
C LEU A 620 4.90 -38.93 9.33
N GLY A 621 5.70 -38.23 8.56
CA GLY A 621 5.60 -38.20 7.10
C GLY A 621 5.78 -39.53 6.44
N ALA A 622 6.70 -40.41 6.96
CA ALA A 622 6.91 -41.73 6.46
C ALA A 622 5.80 -42.74 6.88
N ALA A 623 5.24 -42.54 8.05
CA ALA A 623 4.20 -43.43 8.60
C ALA A 623 2.80 -43.14 8.01
N ALA A 624 2.50 -41.90 7.63
CA ALA A 624 1.20 -41.48 7.12
C ALA A 624 1.38 -40.54 5.91
N PRO A 625 1.70 -41.09 4.73
CA PRO A 625 2.01 -40.29 3.54
C PRO A 625 0.87 -39.37 3.09
N THR A 626 -0.36 -39.72 3.40
CA THR A 626 -1.58 -39.00 3.00
C THR A 626 -2.14 -38.09 4.08
N SER A 627 -1.45 -37.89 5.20
CA SER A 627 -1.93 -37.08 6.31
C SER A 627 -1.89 -35.60 5.98
N GLU A 628 -3.01 -34.93 6.26
CA GLU A 628 -3.08 -33.47 6.11
C GLU A 628 -2.10 -32.70 7.03
N LEU A 629 -1.68 -33.29 8.12
CA LEU A 629 -0.68 -32.75 9.04
C LEU A 629 0.76 -32.99 8.59
N ARG A 630 0.95 -33.87 7.59
CA ARG A 630 2.29 -34.22 7.13
C ARG A 630 3.05 -33.00 6.60
N PRO A 631 2.43 -32.13 5.79
CA PRO A 631 3.13 -30.92 5.38
C PRO A 631 3.51 -30.00 6.55
N ALA A 632 2.59 -29.79 7.51
CA ALA A 632 2.86 -28.99 8.69
C ALA A 632 3.96 -29.63 9.55
N ALA A 633 3.94 -30.93 9.73
CA ALA A 633 4.96 -31.66 10.51
C ALA A 633 6.34 -31.60 9.85
N GLU A 634 6.42 -31.77 8.53
CA GLU A 634 7.69 -31.64 7.80
C GLU A 634 8.22 -30.18 7.92
N TYR A 635 7.34 -29.19 7.87
CA TYR A 635 7.67 -27.80 8.07
C TYR A 635 8.16 -27.51 9.50
N ASP A 636 7.49 -28.06 10.52
CA ASP A 636 7.87 -27.89 11.91
C ASP A 636 9.16 -28.63 12.24
N ALA A 637 9.40 -29.81 11.63
CA ALA A 637 10.67 -30.51 11.72
C ALA A 637 11.82 -29.64 11.18
N ALA A 638 11.59 -29.02 10.03
CA ALA A 638 12.56 -28.09 9.48
C ALA A 638 12.78 -26.89 10.42
N THR A 639 11.73 -26.40 11.11
CA THR A 639 11.82 -25.31 12.08
C THR A 639 12.64 -25.72 13.33
N ALA A 640 12.49 -26.94 13.78
CA ALA A 640 13.28 -27.48 14.87
C ALA A 640 14.78 -27.59 14.49
N PHE A 641 15.07 -27.97 13.24
CA PHE A 641 16.43 -27.98 12.74
C PHE A 641 17.03 -26.57 12.61
N VAL A 642 16.25 -25.55 12.26
CA VAL A 642 16.68 -24.16 12.32
C VAL A 642 17.05 -23.77 13.75
N ALA A 643 16.23 -24.12 14.73
CA ALA A 643 16.50 -23.85 16.15
C ALA A 643 17.76 -24.58 16.69
N LEU A 644 18.15 -25.67 16.04
CA LEU A 644 19.38 -26.44 16.31
C LEU A 644 20.59 -25.97 15.48
N GLU A 645 20.43 -24.93 14.64
CA GLU A 645 21.45 -24.45 13.69
C GLU A 645 21.93 -25.55 12.70
N ASN A 646 21.08 -26.59 12.50
CA ASN A 646 21.36 -27.68 11.57
C ASN A 646 20.82 -27.33 10.19
N TRP A 647 21.51 -26.39 9.53
CA TRP A 647 21.13 -25.82 8.23
C TRP A 647 20.99 -26.88 7.15
N THR A 648 21.88 -27.90 7.14
CA THR A 648 21.84 -28.97 6.12
C THR A 648 20.54 -29.78 6.19
N ARG A 649 20.16 -30.22 7.40
CA ARG A 649 18.93 -31.02 7.56
C ARG A 649 17.69 -30.17 7.30
N SER A 650 17.71 -28.89 7.69
CA SER A 650 16.62 -27.95 7.40
C SER A 650 16.42 -27.79 5.90
N ALA A 651 17.52 -27.60 5.14
CA ALA A 651 17.45 -27.48 3.67
C ALA A 651 16.91 -28.75 3.00
N GLU A 652 17.34 -29.95 3.47
CA GLU A 652 16.85 -31.24 2.97
C GLU A 652 15.34 -31.37 3.15
N VAL A 653 14.83 -31.10 4.37
CA VAL A 653 13.41 -31.24 4.69
C VAL A 653 12.56 -30.22 3.91
N LEU A 654 12.99 -28.96 3.85
CA LEU A 654 12.29 -27.92 3.09
C LEU A 654 12.25 -28.22 1.59
N SER A 655 13.35 -28.77 1.05
CA SER A 655 13.41 -29.16 -0.35
C SER A 655 12.51 -30.37 -0.65
N ALA A 656 12.44 -31.35 0.27
CA ALA A 656 11.52 -32.47 0.18
C ALA A 656 10.05 -32.00 0.29
N PHE A 657 9.75 -31.11 1.22
CA PHE A 657 8.42 -30.50 1.36
C PHE A 657 7.98 -29.85 0.05
N ARG A 658 8.83 -29.03 -0.56
CA ARG A 658 8.57 -28.38 -1.83
C ARG A 658 8.20 -29.38 -2.92
N SER A 659 8.93 -30.50 -2.98
CA SER A 659 8.70 -31.54 -3.98
C SER A 659 7.42 -32.36 -3.75
N ASN A 660 7.08 -32.60 -2.47
CA ASN A 660 5.94 -33.46 -2.11
C ASN A 660 4.61 -32.71 -2.13
N TYR A 661 4.63 -31.38 -1.96
CA TYR A 661 3.43 -30.55 -1.79
C TYR A 661 3.48 -29.29 -2.66
N PRO A 662 3.57 -29.43 -4.00
CA PRO A 662 3.82 -28.28 -4.89
C PRO A 662 2.73 -27.18 -4.82
N ASP A 663 1.49 -27.56 -4.50
CA ASP A 663 0.34 -26.66 -4.45
C ASP A 663 -0.05 -26.26 -3.02
N HIS A 664 0.79 -26.56 -2.03
CA HIS A 664 0.48 -26.29 -0.63
C HIS A 664 0.69 -24.79 -0.30
N GLU A 665 -0.20 -24.22 0.53
CA GLU A 665 -0.19 -22.79 0.88
C GLU A 665 1.11 -22.31 1.54
N LEU A 666 1.89 -23.19 2.16
CA LEU A 666 3.18 -22.86 2.78
C LEU A 666 4.34 -22.75 1.78
N GLN A 667 4.14 -22.96 0.48
CA GLN A 667 5.23 -22.86 -0.50
C GLN A 667 5.98 -21.53 -0.47
N PRO A 668 5.32 -20.36 -0.38
CA PRO A 668 6.03 -19.11 -0.29
C PRO A 668 6.86 -18.95 1.00
N ASP A 669 6.40 -19.54 2.10
CA ASP A 669 7.13 -19.50 3.37
C ASP A 669 8.30 -20.49 3.39
N VAL A 670 8.15 -21.63 2.76
CA VAL A 670 9.25 -22.57 2.48
C VAL A 670 10.34 -21.90 1.64
N THR A 671 9.97 -21.17 0.60
CA THR A 671 10.91 -20.42 -0.24
C THR A 671 11.70 -19.39 0.57
N LYS A 672 11.01 -18.60 1.41
CA LYS A 672 11.66 -17.63 2.32
C LYS A 672 12.61 -18.31 3.33
N LYS A 673 12.19 -19.45 3.92
CA LYS A 673 13.04 -20.22 4.85
C LYS A 673 14.26 -20.80 4.15
N LEU A 674 14.11 -21.33 2.95
CA LEU A 674 15.25 -21.81 2.16
C LEU A 674 16.23 -20.70 1.81
N ALA A 675 15.73 -19.52 1.45
CA ALA A 675 16.57 -18.35 1.24
C ALA A 675 17.41 -18.02 2.49
N HIS A 676 16.77 -18.02 3.66
CA HIS A 676 17.45 -17.81 4.94
C HIS A 676 18.47 -18.93 5.25
N VAL A 677 18.06 -20.17 5.17
CA VAL A 677 18.91 -21.35 5.47
C VAL A 677 20.13 -21.39 4.56
N TYR A 678 19.98 -21.14 3.27
CA TYR A 678 21.10 -21.10 2.33
C TYR A 678 22.00 -19.88 2.56
N SER A 679 21.43 -18.75 2.99
CA SER A 679 22.23 -17.57 3.36
C SER A 679 23.11 -17.88 4.59
N GLU A 680 22.55 -18.44 5.65
CA GLU A 680 23.25 -18.77 6.90
C GLU A 680 24.30 -19.89 6.70
N SER A 681 24.01 -20.84 5.82
CA SER A 681 24.96 -21.92 5.47
C SER A 681 26.05 -21.49 4.49
N GLY A 682 26.04 -20.23 4.01
CA GLY A 682 27.00 -19.73 3.04
C GLY A 682 26.79 -20.23 1.59
N GLN A 683 25.65 -20.84 1.30
CA GLN A 683 25.28 -21.35 -0.02
C GLN A 683 24.62 -20.23 -0.84
N LEU A 684 25.36 -19.13 -1.05
CA LEU A 684 24.85 -17.87 -1.57
C LEU A 684 24.19 -17.99 -2.95
N ALA A 685 24.69 -18.85 -3.81
CA ALA A 685 24.08 -19.07 -5.13
C ALA A 685 22.68 -19.73 -5.04
N GLN A 686 22.50 -20.63 -4.07
CA GLN A 686 21.20 -21.26 -3.84
C GLN A 686 20.24 -20.26 -3.17
N ALA A 687 20.72 -19.47 -2.21
CA ALA A 687 19.97 -18.38 -1.62
C ALA A 687 19.45 -17.41 -2.70
N ALA A 688 20.32 -17.03 -3.63
CA ALA A 688 19.96 -16.16 -4.75
C ALA A 688 18.83 -16.77 -5.62
N GLY A 689 18.93 -18.06 -5.92
CA GLY A 689 17.86 -18.77 -6.65
C GLY A 689 16.51 -18.78 -5.91
N GLU A 690 16.54 -18.88 -4.59
CA GLU A 690 15.30 -18.77 -3.79
C GLU A 690 14.73 -17.36 -3.79
N TYR A 691 15.56 -16.31 -3.78
CA TYR A 691 15.09 -14.93 -3.96
C TYR A 691 14.51 -14.68 -5.36
N GLU A 692 15.07 -15.29 -6.41
CA GLU A 692 14.45 -15.28 -7.74
C GLU A 692 13.06 -15.95 -7.73
N ARG A 693 12.91 -16.98 -6.90
CA ARG A 693 11.64 -17.66 -6.74
C ARG A 693 10.63 -16.79 -5.97
N ILE A 694 11.05 -16.11 -4.88
CA ILE A 694 10.22 -15.12 -4.18
C ILE A 694 9.69 -14.07 -5.17
N GLU A 695 10.54 -13.61 -6.09
CA GLU A 695 10.09 -12.70 -7.15
C GLU A 695 8.98 -13.31 -8.01
N SER A 696 9.14 -14.56 -8.44
CA SER A 696 8.16 -15.23 -9.31
C SER A 696 6.85 -15.61 -8.62
N GLU A 697 6.89 -15.80 -7.31
CA GLU A 697 5.76 -16.23 -6.48
C GLU A 697 4.98 -15.07 -5.86
N SER A 698 5.54 -13.86 -5.83
CA SER A 698 4.90 -12.69 -5.22
C SER A 698 4.13 -11.85 -6.23
N ASP A 699 2.91 -11.44 -5.88
CA ASP A 699 2.14 -10.46 -6.62
C ASP A 699 2.49 -9.00 -6.24
N ASP A 700 3.20 -8.81 -5.11
CA ASP A 700 3.63 -7.49 -4.64
C ASP A 700 4.88 -7.02 -5.39
N GLU A 701 4.71 -5.96 -6.17
CA GLU A 701 5.81 -5.38 -6.97
C GLU A 701 7.01 -4.94 -6.11
N ALA A 702 6.79 -4.45 -4.89
CA ALA A 702 7.87 -4.03 -4.00
C ALA A 702 8.68 -5.24 -3.50
N VAL A 703 8.00 -6.33 -3.14
CA VAL A 703 8.62 -7.60 -2.74
C VAL A 703 9.40 -8.20 -3.91
N ARG A 704 8.80 -8.25 -5.10
CA ARG A 704 9.45 -8.78 -6.32
C ARG A 704 10.72 -8.00 -6.65
N ARG A 705 10.64 -6.70 -6.57
CA ARG A 705 11.77 -5.80 -6.83
C ARG A 705 12.90 -6.00 -5.83
N GLU A 706 12.59 -6.06 -4.54
CA GLU A 706 13.59 -6.30 -3.49
C GLU A 706 14.20 -7.69 -3.58
N ALA A 707 13.40 -8.69 -3.86
CA ALA A 707 13.86 -10.07 -4.02
C ALA A 707 14.91 -10.21 -5.15
N LEU A 708 14.67 -9.59 -6.31
CA LEU A 708 15.64 -9.60 -7.40
C LEU A 708 16.94 -8.88 -7.05
N LYS A 709 16.88 -7.79 -6.29
CA LYS A 709 18.09 -7.10 -5.81
C LYS A 709 18.93 -8.00 -4.92
N VAL A 710 18.30 -8.57 -3.91
CA VAL A 710 18.98 -9.49 -2.98
C VAL A 710 19.54 -10.70 -3.72
N ALA A 711 18.79 -11.27 -4.67
CA ALA A 711 19.26 -12.39 -5.49
C ALA A 711 20.53 -12.02 -6.27
N ALA A 712 20.54 -10.85 -6.90
CA ALA A 712 21.72 -10.38 -7.66
C ALA A 712 22.93 -10.20 -6.76
N ASP A 713 22.76 -9.57 -5.60
CA ASP A 713 23.83 -9.35 -4.63
C ASP A 713 24.44 -10.68 -4.10
N LEU A 714 23.59 -11.65 -3.85
CA LEU A 714 24.00 -12.98 -3.42
C LEU A 714 24.73 -13.76 -4.51
N TYR A 715 24.32 -13.66 -5.78
CA TYR A 715 25.08 -14.26 -6.89
C TYR A 715 26.45 -13.61 -7.07
N ILE A 716 26.56 -12.31 -6.87
CA ILE A 716 27.88 -11.64 -6.88
C ILE A 716 28.76 -12.18 -5.76
N GLN A 717 28.22 -12.28 -4.54
CA GLN A 717 28.97 -12.81 -3.39
C GLN A 717 29.37 -14.28 -3.59
N ALA A 718 28.57 -15.04 -4.36
CA ALA A 718 28.86 -16.43 -4.73
C ALA A 718 29.82 -16.57 -5.91
N ASP A 719 30.38 -15.47 -6.45
CA ASP A 719 31.21 -15.43 -7.66
C ASP A 719 30.52 -15.98 -8.92
N ASN A 720 29.20 -15.90 -8.96
CA ASN A 720 28.36 -16.37 -10.09
C ASN A 720 27.86 -15.17 -10.92
N GLN A 721 28.78 -14.52 -11.61
CA GLN A 721 28.53 -13.28 -12.36
C GLN A 721 27.51 -13.47 -13.49
N ASP A 722 27.51 -14.65 -14.14
CA ASP A 722 26.60 -14.94 -15.25
C ASP A 722 25.13 -14.93 -14.78
N GLN A 723 24.84 -15.56 -13.64
CA GLN A 723 23.50 -15.57 -13.06
C GLN A 723 23.12 -14.18 -12.53
N ALA A 724 24.03 -13.49 -11.85
CA ALA A 724 23.79 -12.13 -11.39
C ALA A 724 23.37 -11.21 -12.55
N MET A 725 24.06 -11.32 -13.67
CA MET A 725 23.76 -10.51 -14.86
C MET A 725 22.39 -10.86 -15.48
N GLN A 726 21.97 -12.11 -15.43
CA GLN A 726 20.61 -12.51 -15.87
C GLN A 726 19.53 -11.91 -14.96
N VAL A 727 19.75 -11.95 -13.65
CA VAL A 727 18.83 -11.36 -12.66
C VAL A 727 18.73 -9.84 -12.83
N TYR A 728 19.85 -9.15 -13.03
CA TYR A 728 19.85 -7.71 -13.32
C TYR A 728 19.07 -7.35 -14.57
N ARG A 729 19.25 -8.12 -15.67
CA ARG A 729 18.47 -7.91 -16.91
C ARG A 729 16.97 -8.10 -16.64
N ARG A 730 16.59 -9.16 -15.93
CA ARG A 730 15.20 -9.41 -15.57
C ARG A 730 14.62 -8.31 -14.69
N PHE A 731 15.41 -7.78 -13.75
CA PHE A 731 15.01 -6.64 -12.93
C PHE A 731 14.71 -5.41 -13.79
N ILE A 732 15.60 -5.09 -14.70
CA ILE A 732 15.48 -3.94 -15.61
C ILE A 732 14.25 -4.08 -16.51
N ASP A 733 14.01 -5.28 -17.04
CA ASP A 733 12.89 -5.56 -17.91
C ASP A 733 11.53 -5.47 -17.16
N TYR A 734 11.47 -5.95 -15.92
CA TYR A 734 10.24 -6.00 -15.15
C TYR A 734 9.92 -4.71 -14.40
N PHE A 735 10.93 -3.96 -14.00
CA PHE A 735 10.80 -2.77 -13.17
C PHE A 735 11.51 -1.54 -13.75
N PRO A 736 11.11 -1.10 -14.95
CA PRO A 736 11.78 0.02 -15.64
C PRO A 736 11.60 1.38 -14.94
N SER A 737 10.74 1.46 -13.94
CA SER A 737 10.43 2.67 -13.16
C SER A 737 10.33 2.34 -11.66
N PRO A 738 10.89 3.19 -10.76
CA PRO A 738 11.61 4.44 -11.01
C PRO A 738 13.00 4.21 -11.62
N PRO A 739 13.58 5.20 -12.32
CA PRO A 739 14.83 5.01 -13.07
C PRO A 739 16.08 4.83 -12.21
N GLU A 740 16.11 5.30 -10.96
CA GLU A 740 17.31 5.24 -10.10
C GLU A 740 17.77 3.79 -9.81
N PRO A 741 16.91 2.86 -9.35
CA PRO A 741 17.35 1.47 -9.16
C PRO A 741 17.74 0.78 -10.46
N VAL A 742 17.11 1.16 -11.58
CA VAL A 742 17.43 0.61 -12.90
C VAL A 742 18.81 1.05 -13.37
N VAL A 743 19.21 2.28 -13.07
CA VAL A 743 20.55 2.81 -13.38
C VAL A 743 21.61 2.10 -12.54
N GLU A 744 21.38 1.85 -11.25
CA GLU A 744 22.28 1.07 -10.39
C GLU A 744 22.51 -0.35 -10.93
N MET A 745 21.46 -1.00 -11.43
CA MET A 745 21.53 -2.34 -11.99
C MET A 745 22.20 -2.42 -13.38
N HIS A 746 22.35 -1.29 -14.07
CA HIS A 746 23.06 -1.18 -15.35
C HIS A 746 24.59 -1.04 -15.18
N HIS A 747 25.08 -0.61 -14.03
CA HIS A 747 26.49 -0.42 -13.70
C HIS A 747 27.11 -1.59 -12.95
#